data_7b63104b2f2570cc23981390c1c308e1
#
_entry.id   7b63104b2f2570cc23981390c1c308e1
#
_cell.length_a   1.000
_cell.length_b   1.000
_cell.length_c   1.000
_cell.angle_alpha   90.00
_cell.angle_beta   90.00
_cell.angle_gamma   90.00
#
_symmetry.space_group_name_H-M   'P 1'
#
loop_
_entity.id
_entity.type
_entity.pdbx_description
1 polymer ?
#
loop_
_entity_poly.entity_id
_entity_poly.type
_entity_poly.pdbx_seq_one_letter_code
_entity_poly.pdbx_strand_id
1 'polypeptide(L)'
;MATTGAAGATTGIDDIDWASMVHAYGDASDVPRLLRDLASADPAERDTALDGMYGAVHHQGDVYDSTVACLPFLFDLVADTSVADRGALVELLCSIAGEEDPDPEEIGGLFEDEEEDAAWVANFLTASATVRGRAEFFLERLADPDPGLREVIPGALVHLHDDPVRVFAALRGRMAMEEEAEVVRSLVRAIGVLGTRHTPSLGAEAGACLRDVISSGTADPELRLTVLAQLARCAPGQLPQDCVDIATEVMRIAYETKGTSEATAAAPERPRTDTLLSHLRDLEAERRARIDASLADDLLADLHDALGDATTPRFELLNHQLCSPDWGQRMAAVEMGGRLLSGWRAPDDLLVALLARQLVERDERLSRAALRQLAYAAPIARVTANVLDAALAEWEDEWSPEDWETSLFGGAVKALALQGDGRVVPHLAAALESGGDVPEDLPRWVRAIGPAAAPLAPVLHHRLTSLGPDDARRDSSRLVTAIGGLHLAESLPLVVGVLRDHHGAQSQWPALRALVRYGRAAADDVAPYLRELVSDGSHTVSHRLEAADALRAVTGETERVLPVLREALAGDRQSNRSLALRIAGSLGPEAAEVVPRLRELAAAGGSLEATIALWKVRGEAAEVLPAFLAQWTGRPGDRPAIAACLDRMGTEAIPALPLVRAELAATRRHNNDGSPGIMRHAIADDELLLSRCRRIADRLTQEGEG
;
A
#
# COMPACT_ATOMS: atom_id res chain seq x y z
N MET A 1 6.34 15.35 -53.67
CA MET A 1 6.35 13.91 -53.91
C MET A 1 6.19 13.25 -52.55
N ALA A 2 4.97 13.04 -52.18
CA ALA A 2 4.59 12.49 -50.89
C ALA A 2 3.46 11.50 -51.10
N THR A 3 3.38 10.52 -50.21
CA THR A 3 2.21 9.64 -49.98
C THR A 3 2.10 8.36 -50.83
N THR A 4 3.16 7.52 -50.85
CA THR A 4 2.96 6.14 -51.34
C THR A 4 3.32 5.05 -50.32
N GLY A 5 3.82 5.37 -49.13
CA GLY A 5 4.21 4.40 -48.11
C GLY A 5 3.02 3.92 -47.24
N ALA A 6 2.31 4.82 -46.61
CA ALA A 6 1.22 4.49 -45.63
C ALA A 6 -0.02 3.83 -46.28
N ALA A 7 -0.24 4.00 -47.56
CA ALA A 7 -1.35 3.37 -48.28
C ALA A 7 -1.26 1.83 -48.37
N GLY A 8 -0.07 1.24 -48.15
CA GLY A 8 0.12 -0.21 -48.14
C GLY A 8 -0.32 -0.90 -46.86
N ALA A 9 0.03 -0.32 -45.72
CA ALA A 9 -0.21 -0.89 -44.39
C ALA A 9 -1.69 -0.92 -43.99
N THR A 10 -2.53 -0.12 -44.64
CA THR A 10 -4.00 -0.06 -44.40
C THR A 10 -4.82 -0.72 -45.50
N THR A 11 -4.19 -1.49 -46.42
CA THR A 11 -4.89 -2.19 -47.49
C THR A 11 -5.78 -3.29 -46.91
N GLY A 12 -7.05 -3.33 -47.37
CA GLY A 12 -8.03 -4.35 -46.92
C GLY A 12 -8.81 -3.98 -45.66
N ILE A 13 -8.54 -2.82 -45.03
CA ILE A 13 -9.33 -2.38 -43.85
C ILE A 13 -10.82 -2.28 -44.20
N ASP A 14 -11.16 -1.80 -45.40
CA ASP A 14 -12.55 -1.62 -45.82
C ASP A 14 -13.22 -2.96 -46.26
N ASP A 15 -12.46 -4.05 -46.36
CA ASP A 15 -12.99 -5.39 -46.69
C ASP A 15 -13.55 -6.11 -45.46
N ILE A 16 -13.32 -5.56 -44.24
CA ILE A 16 -13.78 -6.11 -42.97
C ILE A 16 -15.14 -5.47 -42.60
N ASP A 17 -16.07 -6.28 -42.12
CA ASP A 17 -17.39 -5.81 -41.63
C ASP A 17 -17.28 -5.35 -40.17
N TRP A 18 -16.64 -4.20 -39.96
CA TRP A 18 -16.44 -3.59 -38.64
C TRP A 18 -17.76 -3.29 -37.91
N ALA A 19 -18.84 -3.03 -38.65
CA ALA A 19 -20.12 -2.74 -38.03
C ALA A 19 -20.77 -3.97 -37.37
N SER A 20 -20.32 -5.19 -37.73
CA SER A 20 -20.75 -6.43 -37.08
C SER A 20 -19.92 -6.81 -35.87
N MET A 21 -18.80 -6.10 -35.63
CA MET A 21 -17.86 -6.29 -34.48
C MET A 21 -18.13 -5.30 -33.38
N VAL A 22 -17.63 -5.60 -32.20
CA VAL A 22 -17.81 -4.75 -31.00
C VAL A 22 -16.48 -4.29 -30.41
N HIS A 23 -16.53 -3.15 -29.73
CA HIS A 23 -15.52 -2.70 -28.81
C HIS A 23 -16.19 -2.15 -27.52
N ALA A 24 -15.46 -1.60 -26.59
CA ALA A 24 -15.95 -1.17 -25.27
C ALA A 24 -17.20 -0.26 -25.29
N TYR A 25 -17.43 0.49 -26.37
CA TYR A 25 -18.51 1.49 -26.48
C TYR A 25 -19.58 1.19 -27.52
N GLY A 26 -19.56 0.01 -28.12
CA GLY A 26 -20.56 -0.41 -29.11
C GLY A 26 -19.96 -1.04 -30.35
N ASP A 27 -20.57 -0.77 -31.54
CA ASP A 27 -20.06 -1.31 -32.81
C ASP A 27 -18.72 -0.67 -33.18
N ALA A 28 -17.86 -1.43 -33.86
CA ALA A 28 -16.50 -1.04 -34.20
C ALA A 28 -16.37 -0.24 -35.52
N SER A 29 -17.44 0.42 -35.99
CA SER A 29 -17.44 1.17 -37.27
C SER A 29 -16.44 2.32 -37.34
N ASP A 30 -15.94 2.81 -36.23
CA ASP A 30 -14.94 3.87 -36.12
C ASP A 30 -13.49 3.37 -36.15
N VAL A 31 -13.25 2.09 -35.91
CA VAL A 31 -11.91 1.47 -35.85
C VAL A 31 -11.10 1.67 -37.16
N PRO A 32 -11.67 1.54 -38.38
CA PRO A 32 -10.96 1.85 -39.63
C PRO A 32 -10.33 3.21 -39.67
N ARG A 33 -10.98 4.21 -39.07
CA ARG A 33 -10.43 5.54 -38.97
C ARG A 33 -9.25 5.58 -38.01
N LEU A 34 -9.36 5.00 -36.83
CA LEU A 34 -8.27 4.92 -35.86
C LEU A 34 -7.03 4.29 -36.47
N LEU A 35 -7.16 3.14 -37.15
CA LEU A 35 -6.05 2.46 -37.82
C LEU A 35 -5.36 3.32 -38.89
N ARG A 36 -6.11 4.14 -39.63
CA ARG A 36 -5.52 5.06 -40.62
C ARG A 36 -4.83 6.25 -39.96
N ASP A 37 -5.45 6.79 -38.92
CA ASP A 37 -4.93 7.95 -38.19
C ASP A 37 -3.63 7.61 -37.43
N LEU A 38 -3.39 6.33 -37.04
CA LEU A 38 -2.11 5.84 -36.53
C LEU A 38 -0.93 6.04 -37.51
N ALA A 39 -1.23 6.10 -38.83
CA ALA A 39 -0.21 6.36 -39.86
C ALA A 39 -0.18 7.84 -40.30
N SER A 40 -0.89 8.73 -39.66
CA SER A 40 -0.95 10.15 -40.00
C SER A 40 0.43 10.83 -39.87
N ALA A 41 0.69 11.81 -40.73
CA ALA A 41 1.86 12.67 -40.59
C ALA A 41 1.73 13.66 -39.39
N ASP A 42 0.50 13.95 -38.94
CA ASP A 42 0.23 14.81 -37.79
C ASP A 42 0.38 14.02 -36.46
N PRO A 43 1.32 14.41 -35.58
CA PRO A 43 1.49 13.77 -34.27
C PRO A 43 0.21 13.78 -33.42
N ALA A 44 -0.61 14.86 -33.52
CA ALA A 44 -1.85 14.99 -32.73
C ALA A 44 -2.91 13.95 -33.19
N GLU A 45 -3.00 13.68 -34.48
CA GLU A 45 -3.89 12.64 -35.01
C GLU A 45 -3.41 11.26 -34.59
N ARG A 46 -2.10 10.99 -34.60
CA ARG A 46 -1.55 9.69 -34.15
C ARG A 46 -1.78 9.46 -32.65
N ASP A 47 -1.51 10.47 -31.79
CA ASP A 47 -1.75 10.37 -30.35
C ASP A 47 -3.24 10.14 -30.05
N THR A 48 -4.13 10.85 -30.73
CA THR A 48 -5.59 10.67 -30.59
C THR A 48 -6.03 9.27 -31.04
N ALA A 49 -5.47 8.76 -32.13
CA ALA A 49 -5.78 7.43 -32.64
C ALA A 49 -5.29 6.35 -31.68
N LEU A 50 -4.07 6.47 -31.15
CA LEU A 50 -3.49 5.54 -30.18
C LEU A 50 -4.32 5.52 -28.87
N ASP A 51 -4.69 6.69 -28.36
CA ASP A 51 -5.58 6.79 -27.21
C ASP A 51 -6.95 6.17 -27.49
N GLY A 52 -7.48 6.32 -28.72
CA GLY A 52 -8.69 5.63 -29.18
C GLY A 52 -8.55 4.12 -29.19
N MET A 53 -7.41 3.59 -29.60
CA MET A 53 -7.12 2.14 -29.55
C MET A 53 -7.12 1.62 -28.12
N TYR A 54 -6.42 2.29 -27.19
CA TYR A 54 -6.44 1.91 -25.76
C TYR A 54 -7.78 2.19 -25.08
N GLY A 55 -8.52 3.21 -25.54
CA GLY A 55 -9.78 3.60 -24.95
C GLY A 55 -10.96 2.71 -25.36
N ALA A 56 -10.99 2.23 -26.60
CA ALA A 56 -12.13 1.50 -27.16
C ALA A 56 -11.78 0.08 -27.56
N VAL A 57 -10.69 -0.12 -28.30
CA VAL A 57 -10.33 -1.42 -28.90
C VAL A 57 -9.64 -2.34 -27.89
N HIS A 58 -8.94 -1.77 -26.90
CA HIS A 58 -8.24 -2.50 -25.83
C HIS A 58 -8.49 -1.85 -24.47
N HIS A 59 -9.77 -1.67 -24.13
CA HIS A 59 -10.21 -0.93 -22.94
C HIS A 59 -9.89 -1.68 -21.65
N GLN A 60 -9.07 -1.07 -20.78
CA GLN A 60 -8.71 -1.63 -19.47
C GLN A 60 -8.12 -3.08 -19.51
N GLY A 61 -7.55 -3.47 -20.64
CA GLY A 61 -7.03 -4.81 -20.85
C GLY A 61 -7.99 -5.77 -21.56
N ASP A 62 -9.24 -5.36 -21.81
CA ASP A 62 -10.20 -6.19 -22.53
C ASP A 62 -9.81 -6.39 -24.01
N VAL A 63 -10.13 -7.56 -24.52
CA VAL A 63 -9.87 -7.97 -25.91
C VAL A 63 -11.16 -8.38 -26.59
N TYR A 64 -11.55 -7.60 -27.58
CA TYR A 64 -12.76 -7.78 -28.38
C TYR A 64 -12.47 -8.49 -29.71
N ASP A 65 -13.48 -8.87 -30.46
CA ASP A 65 -13.34 -9.37 -31.81
C ASP A 65 -12.73 -8.32 -32.76
N SER A 66 -13.07 -7.04 -32.57
CA SER A 66 -12.45 -5.91 -33.27
C SER A 66 -10.95 -5.78 -32.94
N THR A 67 -10.54 -6.07 -31.69
CA THR A 67 -9.10 -6.07 -31.29
C THR A 67 -8.33 -7.12 -32.08
N VAL A 68 -8.87 -8.34 -32.16
CA VAL A 68 -8.27 -9.43 -32.96
C VAL A 68 -8.15 -9.04 -34.42
N ALA A 69 -9.19 -8.41 -34.99
CA ALA A 69 -9.22 -7.96 -36.39
C ALA A 69 -8.21 -6.83 -36.65
N CYS A 70 -7.81 -6.03 -35.66
CA CYS A 70 -6.80 -4.99 -35.79
C CYS A 70 -5.36 -5.53 -35.93
N LEU A 71 -5.05 -6.72 -35.39
CA LEU A 71 -3.68 -7.22 -35.26
C LEU A 71 -2.89 -7.24 -36.59
N PRO A 72 -3.44 -7.74 -37.71
CA PRO A 72 -2.70 -7.73 -38.98
C PRO A 72 -2.25 -6.32 -39.37
N PHE A 73 -3.13 -5.33 -39.23
CA PHE A 73 -2.86 -3.94 -39.60
C PHE A 73 -1.83 -3.31 -38.66
N LEU A 74 -1.90 -3.59 -37.38
CA LEU A 74 -0.90 -3.11 -36.42
C LEU A 74 0.50 -3.64 -36.75
N PHE A 75 0.63 -4.93 -37.12
CA PHE A 75 1.89 -5.50 -37.57
C PHE A 75 2.38 -4.86 -38.87
N ASP A 76 1.51 -4.59 -39.84
CA ASP A 76 1.86 -3.96 -41.11
C ASP A 76 2.29 -2.50 -40.87
N LEU A 77 1.66 -1.75 -39.97
CA LEU A 77 2.07 -0.42 -39.55
C LEU A 77 3.45 -0.41 -38.87
N VAL A 78 3.75 -1.38 -37.98
CA VAL A 78 5.08 -1.53 -37.39
C VAL A 78 6.13 -1.88 -38.44
N ALA A 79 5.76 -2.63 -39.49
CA ALA A 79 6.67 -3.02 -40.57
C ALA A 79 6.99 -1.85 -41.53
N ASP A 80 6.09 -0.88 -41.68
CA ASP A 80 6.24 0.23 -42.60
C ASP A 80 7.16 1.31 -42.00
N THR A 81 8.36 1.45 -42.54
CA THR A 81 9.36 2.42 -42.09
C THR A 81 8.97 3.89 -42.33
N SER A 82 7.89 4.16 -43.08
CA SER A 82 7.35 5.51 -43.26
C SER A 82 6.41 5.95 -42.13
N VAL A 83 5.94 5.02 -41.31
CA VAL A 83 5.09 5.30 -40.13
C VAL A 83 5.97 5.78 -38.98
N ALA A 84 5.56 6.87 -38.36
CA ALA A 84 6.21 7.39 -37.17
C ALA A 84 5.68 6.69 -35.89
N ASP A 85 6.41 6.84 -34.77
CA ASP A 85 6.00 6.33 -33.44
C ASP A 85 5.69 4.82 -33.41
N ARG A 86 6.36 4.03 -34.26
CA ARG A 86 6.16 2.57 -34.36
C ARG A 86 6.39 1.83 -33.04
N GLY A 87 7.21 2.37 -32.15
CA GLY A 87 7.42 1.84 -30.80
C GLY A 87 6.12 1.76 -30.01
N ALA A 88 5.30 2.80 -30.04
CA ALA A 88 4.00 2.80 -29.34
C ALA A 88 3.02 1.73 -29.85
N LEU A 89 3.11 1.37 -31.14
CA LEU A 89 2.32 0.27 -31.71
C LEU A 89 2.81 -1.10 -31.20
N VAL A 90 4.11 -1.26 -30.99
CA VAL A 90 4.66 -2.47 -30.34
C VAL A 90 4.23 -2.58 -28.89
N GLU A 91 4.21 -1.48 -28.14
CA GLU A 91 3.67 -1.45 -26.76
C GLU A 91 2.20 -1.86 -26.74
N LEU A 92 1.38 -1.37 -27.68
CA LEU A 92 -0.02 -1.78 -27.81
C LEU A 92 -0.13 -3.28 -28.10
N LEU A 93 0.66 -3.83 -29.05
CA LEU A 93 0.69 -5.25 -29.35
C LEU A 93 1.08 -6.11 -28.13
N CYS A 94 2.06 -5.66 -27.34
CA CYS A 94 2.46 -6.32 -26.10
C CYS A 94 1.34 -6.29 -25.06
N SER A 95 0.65 -5.15 -24.90
CA SER A 95 -0.48 -4.99 -24.00
C SER A 95 -1.63 -5.94 -24.37
N ILE A 96 -1.96 -6.04 -25.65
CA ILE A 96 -3.00 -6.96 -26.16
C ILE A 96 -2.63 -8.44 -25.92
N ALA A 97 -1.34 -8.79 -26.03
CA ALA A 97 -0.87 -10.16 -25.80
C ALA A 97 -0.89 -10.59 -24.33
N GLY A 98 -0.88 -9.61 -23.40
CA GLY A 98 -0.71 -9.84 -21.98
C GLY A 98 0.75 -10.11 -21.56
N GLU A 99 1.04 -9.90 -20.27
CA GLU A 99 2.41 -10.03 -19.75
C GLU A 99 2.93 -11.47 -19.71
N GLU A 100 2.04 -12.43 -19.46
CA GLU A 100 2.35 -13.86 -19.36
C GLU A 100 1.60 -14.64 -20.45
N ASP A 101 2.10 -15.84 -20.76
CA ASP A 101 1.38 -16.75 -21.65
C ASP A 101 0.13 -17.26 -20.94
N PRO A 102 -1.07 -16.97 -21.46
CA PRO A 102 -2.30 -17.22 -20.72
C PRO A 102 -2.59 -18.72 -20.59
N ASP A 103 -2.83 -19.21 -19.36
CA ASP A 103 -3.35 -20.54 -19.11
C ASP A 103 -4.88 -20.53 -19.32
N PRO A 104 -5.40 -21.25 -20.33
CA PRO A 104 -6.83 -21.29 -20.62
C PRO A 104 -7.70 -21.81 -19.46
N GLU A 105 -7.16 -22.74 -18.64
CA GLU A 105 -7.89 -23.30 -17.49
C GLU A 105 -7.96 -22.29 -16.34
N GLU A 106 -6.89 -21.55 -16.11
CA GLU A 106 -6.82 -20.53 -15.06
C GLU A 106 -7.72 -19.33 -15.41
N ILE A 107 -7.68 -18.85 -16.65
CA ILE A 107 -8.50 -17.73 -17.11
C ILE A 107 -9.98 -18.12 -17.12
N GLY A 108 -10.32 -19.29 -17.64
CA GLY A 108 -11.72 -19.78 -17.66
C GLY A 108 -12.32 -19.99 -16.27
N GLY A 109 -11.46 -20.23 -15.25
CA GLY A 109 -11.89 -20.37 -13.85
C GLY A 109 -12.15 -19.05 -13.12
N LEU A 110 -11.79 -17.90 -13.70
CA LEU A 110 -12.02 -16.57 -13.11
C LEU A 110 -13.44 -16.04 -13.37
N PHE A 111 -14.18 -16.63 -14.31
CA PHE A 111 -15.49 -16.16 -14.74
C PHE A 111 -16.59 -17.16 -14.40
N GLU A 112 -17.75 -16.67 -13.98
CA GLU A 112 -18.97 -17.46 -13.81
C GLU A 112 -19.65 -17.56 -15.18
N ASP A 113 -19.81 -18.76 -15.72
CA ASP A 113 -20.49 -19.33 -16.92
C ASP A 113 -21.43 -18.42 -17.74
N GLU A 114 -21.08 -17.18 -18.06
CA GLU A 114 -21.84 -16.33 -18.98
C GLU A 114 -21.25 -16.41 -20.41
N GLU A 115 -22.12 -16.41 -21.46
CA GLU A 115 -21.69 -16.50 -22.87
C GLU A 115 -20.77 -15.36 -23.29
N GLU A 116 -20.88 -14.16 -22.68
CA GLU A 116 -20.04 -13.00 -22.93
C GLU A 116 -18.61 -13.21 -22.42
N ASP A 117 -18.45 -13.84 -21.26
CA ASP A 117 -17.15 -14.17 -20.68
C ASP A 117 -16.39 -15.20 -21.53
N ALA A 118 -17.09 -16.19 -22.07
CA ALA A 118 -16.50 -17.18 -22.97
C ALA A 118 -15.99 -16.55 -24.29
N ALA A 119 -16.69 -15.56 -24.83
CA ALA A 119 -16.27 -14.83 -26.04
C ALA A 119 -15.03 -13.98 -25.74
N TRP A 120 -14.98 -13.31 -24.59
CA TRP A 120 -13.82 -12.54 -24.16
C TRP A 120 -12.57 -13.43 -23.99
N VAL A 121 -12.69 -14.56 -23.29
CA VAL A 121 -11.60 -15.53 -23.13
C VAL A 121 -11.08 -16.00 -24.49
N ALA A 122 -11.97 -16.36 -25.41
CA ALA A 122 -11.60 -16.82 -26.75
C ALA A 122 -10.85 -15.73 -27.56
N ASN A 123 -11.31 -14.49 -27.50
CA ASN A 123 -10.67 -13.36 -28.17
C ASN A 123 -9.28 -13.09 -27.58
N PHE A 124 -9.16 -13.08 -26.24
CA PHE A 124 -7.89 -12.86 -25.56
C PHE A 124 -6.86 -13.95 -25.91
N LEU A 125 -7.23 -15.23 -25.81
CA LEU A 125 -6.36 -16.35 -26.20
C LEU A 125 -5.95 -16.27 -27.68
N THR A 126 -6.87 -15.89 -28.56
CA THR A 126 -6.60 -15.74 -29.99
C THR A 126 -5.63 -14.59 -30.27
N ALA A 127 -5.82 -13.46 -29.62
CA ALA A 127 -4.97 -12.29 -29.76
C ALA A 127 -3.57 -12.56 -29.21
N SER A 128 -3.48 -13.12 -27.98
CA SER A 128 -2.19 -13.49 -27.37
C SER A 128 -1.41 -14.47 -28.24
N ALA A 129 -2.05 -15.56 -28.67
CA ALA A 129 -1.42 -16.54 -29.58
C ALA A 129 -0.97 -15.92 -30.92
N THR A 130 -1.75 -14.98 -31.47
CA THR A 130 -1.41 -14.30 -32.74
C THR A 130 -0.18 -13.43 -32.59
N VAL A 131 -0.08 -12.67 -31.50
CA VAL A 131 1.08 -11.78 -31.26
C VAL A 131 2.32 -12.60 -30.90
N ARG A 132 2.23 -13.58 -29.98
CA ARG A 132 3.31 -14.48 -29.58
C ARG A 132 3.80 -15.34 -30.76
N GLY A 133 2.90 -15.81 -31.61
CA GLY A 133 3.25 -16.54 -32.82
C GLY A 133 4.07 -15.74 -33.83
N ARG A 134 4.17 -14.42 -33.64
CA ARG A 134 5.02 -13.52 -34.45
C ARG A 134 6.26 -13.00 -33.71
N ALA A 135 6.72 -13.68 -32.66
CA ALA A 135 7.87 -13.24 -31.85
C ALA A 135 9.16 -13.01 -32.70
N GLU A 136 9.36 -13.81 -33.74
CA GLU A 136 10.49 -13.60 -34.72
C GLU A 136 10.40 -12.24 -35.42
N PHE A 137 9.20 -11.71 -35.67
CA PHE A 137 9.02 -10.37 -36.23
C PHE A 137 9.66 -9.28 -35.37
N PHE A 138 9.59 -9.41 -34.05
CA PHE A 138 10.26 -8.48 -33.14
C PHE A 138 11.78 -8.70 -33.10
N LEU A 139 12.20 -9.95 -33.14
CA LEU A 139 13.63 -10.28 -33.15
C LEU A 139 14.37 -9.68 -34.35
N GLU A 140 13.74 -9.70 -35.54
CA GLU A 140 14.28 -9.07 -36.76
C GLU A 140 14.42 -7.55 -36.63
N ARG A 141 13.55 -6.91 -35.81
CA ARG A 141 13.55 -5.44 -35.62
C ARG A 141 14.45 -4.94 -34.51
N LEU A 142 15.16 -5.82 -33.84
CA LEU A 142 16.18 -5.43 -32.85
C LEU A 142 17.30 -4.57 -33.47
N ALA A 143 17.46 -4.60 -34.79
CA ALA A 143 18.42 -3.81 -35.57
C ALA A 143 17.73 -2.76 -36.47
N ASP A 144 16.49 -2.39 -36.23
CA ASP A 144 15.74 -1.38 -37.00
C ASP A 144 16.47 -0.02 -36.97
N PRO A 145 16.48 0.76 -38.07
CA PRO A 145 17.09 2.09 -38.09
C PRO A 145 16.47 3.08 -37.09
N ASP A 146 15.20 2.91 -36.73
CA ASP A 146 14.48 3.77 -35.78
C ASP A 146 14.87 3.44 -34.32
N PRO A 147 15.52 4.37 -33.60
CA PRO A 147 15.89 4.14 -32.20
C PRO A 147 14.68 3.99 -31.27
N GLY A 148 13.57 4.70 -31.54
CA GLY A 148 12.35 4.57 -30.74
C GLY A 148 11.73 3.17 -30.84
N LEU A 149 11.82 2.53 -32.01
CA LEU A 149 11.40 1.14 -32.14
C LEU A 149 12.39 0.19 -31.43
N ARG A 150 13.71 0.42 -31.57
CA ARG A 150 14.72 -0.42 -30.90
C ARG A 150 14.64 -0.34 -29.37
N GLU A 151 14.15 0.76 -28.82
CA GLU A 151 13.97 0.94 -27.38
C GLU A 151 12.93 -0.02 -26.80
N VAL A 152 11.81 -0.24 -27.48
CA VAL A 152 10.70 -1.07 -26.97
C VAL A 152 10.86 -2.57 -27.29
N ILE A 153 11.57 -2.91 -28.35
CA ILE A 153 11.76 -4.30 -28.82
C ILE A 153 12.37 -5.23 -27.75
N PRO A 154 13.37 -4.85 -26.95
CA PRO A 154 13.92 -5.71 -25.90
C PRO A 154 12.86 -6.19 -24.90
N GLY A 155 11.99 -5.27 -24.46
CA GLY A 155 10.85 -5.59 -23.58
C GLY A 155 9.86 -6.56 -24.23
N ALA A 156 9.46 -6.29 -25.48
CA ALA A 156 8.59 -7.17 -26.24
C ALA A 156 9.13 -8.61 -26.34
N LEU A 157 10.42 -8.76 -26.64
CA LEU A 157 11.05 -10.07 -26.77
C LEU A 157 11.06 -10.88 -25.46
N VAL A 158 11.27 -10.22 -24.32
CA VAL A 158 11.26 -10.86 -23.00
C VAL A 158 9.88 -11.44 -22.65
N HIS A 159 8.80 -10.79 -23.12
CA HIS A 159 7.44 -11.19 -22.82
C HIS A 159 6.83 -12.14 -23.86
N LEU A 160 7.26 -12.05 -25.10
CA LEU A 160 6.57 -12.71 -26.22
C LEU A 160 7.32 -13.90 -26.80
N HIS A 161 8.64 -14.03 -26.58
CA HIS A 161 9.47 -15.05 -27.24
C HIS A 161 9.75 -16.25 -26.34
N ASP A 162 9.47 -17.47 -26.82
CA ASP A 162 9.55 -18.72 -26.04
C ASP A 162 10.99 -19.22 -25.78
N ASP A 163 12.01 -18.72 -26.52
CA ASP A 163 13.41 -19.13 -26.35
C ASP A 163 14.22 -18.04 -25.64
N PRO A 164 14.30 -18.06 -24.31
CA PRO A 164 15.00 -17.03 -23.53
C PRO A 164 16.53 -17.03 -23.79
N VAL A 165 17.12 -18.18 -24.15
CA VAL A 165 18.56 -18.28 -24.43
C VAL A 165 18.88 -17.58 -25.74
N ARG A 166 18.05 -17.77 -26.75
CA ARG A 166 18.19 -17.09 -28.05
C ARG A 166 17.98 -15.59 -27.91
N VAL A 167 16.95 -15.17 -27.19
CA VAL A 167 16.69 -13.74 -26.91
C VAL A 167 17.88 -13.12 -26.16
N PHE A 168 18.37 -13.76 -25.11
CA PHE A 168 19.52 -13.27 -24.36
C PHE A 168 20.77 -13.09 -25.27
N ALA A 169 21.06 -14.04 -26.13
CA ALA A 169 22.19 -13.95 -27.07
C ALA A 169 22.01 -12.77 -28.04
N ALA A 170 20.80 -12.54 -28.55
CA ALA A 170 20.50 -11.45 -29.47
C ALA A 170 20.59 -10.07 -28.75
N LEU A 171 20.03 -9.92 -27.53
CA LEU A 171 20.11 -8.69 -26.74
C LEU A 171 21.56 -8.34 -26.40
N ARG A 172 22.35 -9.33 -25.96
CA ARG A 172 23.79 -9.14 -25.70
C ARG A 172 24.56 -8.73 -26.95
N GLY A 173 24.25 -9.36 -28.11
CA GLY A 173 24.86 -9.01 -29.39
C GLY A 173 24.52 -7.57 -29.82
N ARG A 174 23.26 -7.14 -29.61
CA ARG A 174 22.83 -5.78 -29.92
C ARG A 174 23.50 -4.77 -29.00
N MET A 175 23.55 -5.03 -27.71
CA MET A 175 24.16 -4.14 -26.71
C MET A 175 25.61 -3.81 -27.01
N ALA A 176 26.35 -4.73 -27.62
CA ALA A 176 27.75 -4.49 -28.03
C ALA A 176 27.93 -3.49 -29.19
N MET A 177 26.83 -3.15 -29.88
CA MET A 177 26.83 -2.27 -31.06
C MET A 177 25.92 -1.05 -30.93
N GLU A 178 25.17 -0.94 -29.82
CA GLU A 178 24.22 0.13 -29.62
C GLU A 178 24.92 1.38 -29.06
N GLU A 179 24.56 2.54 -29.58
CA GLU A 179 25.10 3.85 -29.19
C GLU A 179 24.05 4.74 -28.49
N GLU A 180 22.74 4.46 -28.73
CA GLU A 180 21.66 5.23 -28.15
C GLU A 180 21.45 4.84 -26.67
N ALA A 181 21.58 5.80 -25.76
CA ALA A 181 21.56 5.56 -24.32
C ALA A 181 20.25 4.92 -23.84
N GLU A 182 19.08 5.37 -24.34
CA GLU A 182 17.78 4.83 -24.00
C GLU A 182 17.65 3.36 -24.40
N VAL A 183 18.12 3.04 -25.62
CA VAL A 183 18.11 1.66 -26.13
C VAL A 183 19.04 0.77 -25.30
N VAL A 184 20.23 1.26 -24.92
CA VAL A 184 21.15 0.52 -24.03
C VAL A 184 20.49 0.25 -22.68
N ARG A 185 19.80 1.25 -22.09
CA ARG A 185 19.07 1.05 -20.84
C ARG A 185 17.95 0.01 -20.97
N SER A 186 17.20 0.03 -22.06
CA SER A 186 16.18 -0.97 -22.36
C SER A 186 16.77 -2.39 -22.51
N LEU A 187 17.89 -2.54 -23.21
CA LEU A 187 18.62 -3.81 -23.32
C LEU A 187 19.07 -4.32 -21.95
N VAL A 188 19.61 -3.45 -21.10
CA VAL A 188 20.01 -3.80 -19.73
C VAL A 188 18.81 -4.27 -18.89
N ARG A 189 17.68 -3.57 -18.96
CA ARG A 189 16.45 -4.00 -18.28
C ARG A 189 15.99 -5.38 -18.76
N ALA A 190 15.93 -5.58 -20.07
CA ALA A 190 15.52 -6.85 -20.67
C ALA A 190 16.43 -8.02 -20.26
N ILE A 191 17.76 -7.82 -20.26
CA ILE A 191 18.74 -8.82 -19.81
C ILE A 191 18.52 -9.14 -18.31
N GLY A 192 18.27 -8.13 -17.48
CA GLY A 192 18.00 -8.33 -16.06
C GLY A 192 16.70 -9.11 -15.81
N VAL A 193 15.63 -8.79 -16.54
CA VAL A 193 14.35 -9.52 -16.46
C VAL A 193 14.50 -10.98 -16.89
N LEU A 194 15.20 -11.26 -17.99
CA LEU A 194 15.50 -12.63 -18.40
C LEU A 194 16.29 -13.38 -17.34
N GLY A 195 17.32 -12.74 -16.76
CA GLY A 195 18.11 -13.34 -15.69
C GLY A 195 17.28 -13.64 -14.43
N THR A 196 16.28 -12.81 -14.12
CA THR A 196 15.37 -13.00 -12.98
C THR A 196 14.36 -14.11 -13.24
N ARG A 197 13.68 -14.10 -14.39
CA ARG A 197 12.68 -15.11 -14.78
C ARG A 197 13.30 -16.49 -14.98
N HIS A 198 14.51 -16.55 -15.49
CA HIS A 198 15.21 -17.79 -15.82
C HIS A 198 16.49 -17.96 -14.98
N THR A 199 16.42 -17.66 -13.68
CA THR A 199 17.58 -17.69 -12.76
C THR A 199 18.43 -18.96 -12.85
N PRO A 200 17.85 -20.20 -12.91
CA PRO A 200 18.67 -21.41 -12.98
C PRO A 200 19.54 -21.53 -14.24
N SER A 201 19.09 -20.95 -15.36
CA SER A 201 19.76 -21.10 -16.66
C SER A 201 20.52 -19.85 -17.11
N LEU A 202 20.00 -18.65 -16.83
CA LEU A 202 20.52 -17.39 -17.34
C LEU A 202 21.02 -16.42 -16.27
N GLY A 203 20.61 -16.58 -15.00
CA GLY A 203 20.90 -15.60 -13.95
C GLY A 203 22.39 -15.28 -13.78
N ALA A 204 23.25 -16.30 -13.82
CA ALA A 204 24.69 -16.10 -13.69
C ALA A 204 25.31 -15.37 -14.91
N GLU A 205 24.85 -15.71 -16.14
CA GLU A 205 25.34 -15.09 -17.36
C GLU A 205 24.84 -13.65 -17.54
N ALA A 206 23.56 -13.42 -17.20
CA ALA A 206 22.97 -12.08 -17.16
C ALA A 206 23.71 -11.19 -16.16
N GLY A 207 23.96 -11.68 -14.94
CA GLY A 207 24.72 -10.98 -13.94
C GLY A 207 26.16 -10.67 -14.38
N ALA A 208 26.85 -11.59 -15.06
CA ALA A 208 28.17 -11.33 -15.60
C ALA A 208 28.15 -10.24 -16.70
N CYS A 209 27.18 -10.32 -17.61
CA CYS A 209 26.99 -9.32 -18.67
C CYS A 209 26.74 -7.92 -18.10
N LEU A 210 25.88 -7.80 -17.09
CA LEU A 210 25.57 -6.54 -16.44
C LEU A 210 26.78 -5.97 -15.65
N ARG A 211 27.57 -6.82 -15.00
CA ARG A 211 28.82 -6.38 -14.35
C ARG A 211 29.86 -5.85 -15.35
N ASP A 212 29.94 -6.46 -16.53
CA ASP A 212 30.84 -5.98 -17.59
C ASP A 212 30.46 -4.54 -18.02
N VAL A 213 29.14 -4.21 -18.09
CA VAL A 213 28.67 -2.86 -18.39
C VAL A 213 29.14 -1.87 -17.34
N ILE A 214 28.97 -2.17 -16.06
CA ILE A 214 29.39 -1.28 -14.96
C ILE A 214 30.92 -1.12 -14.92
N SER A 215 31.65 -2.20 -15.17
CA SER A 215 33.12 -2.25 -15.15
C SER A 215 33.76 -1.56 -16.34
N SER A 216 33.05 -1.39 -17.47
CA SER A 216 33.52 -0.68 -18.64
C SER A 216 33.74 0.82 -18.44
N GLY A 217 33.32 1.34 -17.26
CA GLY A 217 33.49 2.74 -16.89
C GLY A 217 32.55 3.68 -17.67
N THR A 218 31.36 3.21 -18.03
CA THR A 218 30.35 4.07 -18.67
C THR A 218 30.13 5.33 -17.84
N ALA A 219 30.16 6.47 -18.52
CA ALA A 219 29.95 7.78 -17.90
C ALA A 219 28.45 8.10 -17.66
N ASP A 220 27.53 7.33 -18.25
CA ASP A 220 26.09 7.56 -18.11
C ASP A 220 25.61 7.18 -16.71
N PRO A 221 25.21 8.17 -15.88
CA PRO A 221 24.74 7.95 -14.53
C PRO A 221 23.49 7.06 -14.47
N GLU A 222 22.54 7.28 -15.37
CA GLU A 222 21.26 6.57 -15.40
C GLU A 222 21.43 5.11 -15.77
N LEU A 223 22.34 4.83 -16.74
CA LEU A 223 22.69 3.46 -17.07
C LEU A 223 23.31 2.72 -15.87
N ARG A 224 24.17 3.39 -15.10
CA ARG A 224 24.76 2.77 -13.90
C ARG A 224 23.71 2.39 -12.85
N LEU A 225 22.71 3.24 -12.57
CA LEU A 225 21.60 2.93 -11.67
C LEU A 225 20.75 1.77 -12.21
N THR A 226 20.44 1.80 -13.52
CA THR A 226 19.70 0.72 -14.18
C THR A 226 20.42 -0.62 -14.01
N VAL A 227 21.73 -0.65 -14.23
CA VAL A 227 22.53 -1.89 -14.08
C VAL A 227 22.53 -2.38 -12.63
N LEU A 228 22.69 -1.48 -11.64
CA LEU A 228 22.66 -1.86 -10.22
C LEU A 228 21.30 -2.47 -9.84
N ALA A 229 20.19 -1.86 -10.28
CA ALA A 229 18.85 -2.38 -10.02
C ALA A 229 18.65 -3.77 -10.65
N GLN A 230 19.09 -3.97 -11.90
CA GLN A 230 18.95 -5.26 -12.54
C GLN A 230 19.87 -6.33 -11.94
N LEU A 231 21.10 -5.99 -11.52
CA LEU A 231 21.98 -6.90 -10.77
C LEU A 231 21.37 -7.31 -9.43
N ALA A 232 20.80 -6.35 -8.69
CA ALA A 232 20.14 -6.65 -7.41
C ALA A 232 18.98 -7.67 -7.57
N ARG A 233 18.25 -7.62 -8.70
CA ARG A 233 17.15 -8.56 -8.99
C ARG A 233 17.63 -9.93 -9.48
N CYS A 234 18.47 -9.97 -10.52
CA CYS A 234 18.79 -11.22 -11.19
C CYS A 234 19.98 -11.96 -10.58
N ALA A 235 20.90 -11.25 -9.96
CA ALA A 235 22.14 -11.82 -9.43
C ALA A 235 22.65 -11.07 -8.18
N PRO A 236 21.87 -11.05 -7.07
CA PRO A 236 22.20 -10.24 -5.87
C PRO A 236 23.57 -10.57 -5.28
N GLY A 237 24.04 -11.82 -5.40
CA GLY A 237 25.40 -12.22 -5.01
C GLY A 237 26.54 -11.64 -5.86
N GLN A 238 26.21 -11.00 -6.98
CA GLN A 238 27.15 -10.34 -7.88
C GLN A 238 27.09 -8.81 -7.82
N LEU A 239 26.21 -8.26 -6.95
CA LEU A 239 26.12 -6.83 -6.74
C LEU A 239 27.44 -6.31 -6.15
N PRO A 240 28.01 -5.19 -6.67
CA PRO A 240 29.20 -4.58 -6.11
C PRO A 240 29.04 -4.24 -4.63
N GLN A 241 30.06 -4.47 -3.82
CA GLN A 241 30.01 -4.15 -2.38
C GLN A 241 29.91 -2.64 -2.13
N ASP A 242 30.40 -1.83 -3.05
CA ASP A 242 30.33 -0.36 -3.07
C ASP A 242 29.12 0.18 -3.84
N CYS A 243 28.05 -0.61 -3.99
CA CYS A 243 26.84 -0.21 -4.74
C CYS A 243 26.21 1.08 -4.19
N VAL A 244 26.28 1.31 -2.85
CA VAL A 244 25.79 2.54 -2.21
C VAL A 244 26.64 3.75 -2.62
N ASP A 245 27.97 3.60 -2.62
CA ASP A 245 28.90 4.67 -3.03
C ASP A 245 28.70 5.02 -4.51
N ILE A 246 28.54 3.98 -5.37
CA ILE A 246 28.27 4.16 -6.81
C ILE A 246 26.96 4.92 -7.01
N ALA A 247 25.88 4.52 -6.34
CA ALA A 247 24.57 5.16 -6.48
C ALA A 247 24.61 6.60 -5.95
N THR A 248 25.24 6.83 -4.81
CA THR A 248 25.40 8.17 -4.23
C THR A 248 26.20 9.11 -5.14
N GLU A 249 27.28 8.62 -5.75
CA GLU A 249 28.05 9.40 -6.71
C GLU A 249 27.26 9.72 -7.99
N VAL A 250 26.47 8.77 -8.48
CA VAL A 250 25.57 9.00 -9.61
C VAL A 250 24.57 10.11 -9.30
N MET A 251 23.94 10.08 -8.12
CA MET A 251 23.00 11.12 -7.71
C MET A 251 23.65 12.47 -7.55
N ARG A 252 24.90 12.53 -7.08
CA ARG A 252 25.68 13.78 -7.00
C ARG A 252 25.93 14.37 -8.39
N ILE A 253 26.31 13.53 -9.36
CA ILE A 253 26.52 13.97 -10.75
C ILE A 253 25.20 14.46 -11.37
N ALA A 254 24.11 13.73 -11.19
CA ALA A 254 22.78 14.12 -11.69
C ALA A 254 22.35 15.50 -11.11
N TYR A 255 22.59 15.73 -9.82
CA TYR A 255 22.32 17.01 -9.18
C TYR A 255 23.15 18.17 -9.79
N GLU A 256 24.46 17.96 -9.97
CA GLU A 256 25.36 18.97 -10.55
C GLU A 256 24.95 19.32 -11.98
N THR A 257 24.57 18.32 -12.77
CA THR A 257 24.10 18.50 -14.14
C THR A 257 22.79 19.28 -14.18
N LYS A 258 21.86 18.99 -13.28
CA LYS A 258 20.59 19.72 -13.13
C LYS A 258 20.81 21.20 -12.83
N GLY A 259 21.73 21.53 -11.91
CA GLY A 259 22.07 22.90 -11.55
C GLY A 259 22.75 23.73 -12.64
N THR A 260 23.33 23.07 -13.65
CA THR A 260 23.99 23.74 -14.80
C THR A 260 23.06 23.89 -16.01
N SER A 261 21.96 23.18 -16.06
CA SER A 261 20.96 23.26 -17.13
C SER A 261 19.93 24.33 -16.82
N GLU A 262 20.33 25.61 -16.92
CA GLU A 262 19.35 26.69 -17.06
C GLU A 262 18.61 26.50 -18.40
N ALA A 263 17.33 26.30 -18.32
CA ALA A 263 16.40 26.05 -19.42
C ALA A 263 16.62 24.71 -20.16
N THR A 264 16.24 23.64 -19.51
CA THR A 264 15.80 22.48 -20.28
C THR A 264 14.73 22.93 -21.24
N ALA A 265 14.98 22.80 -22.55
CA ALA A 265 13.94 23.00 -23.55
C ALA A 265 12.72 22.24 -23.07
N ALA A 266 11.58 22.93 -22.94
CA ALA A 266 10.33 22.31 -22.61
C ALA A 266 10.20 21.07 -23.51
N ALA A 267 9.96 19.91 -22.91
CA ALA A 267 9.64 18.73 -23.69
C ALA A 267 8.60 19.15 -24.72
N PRO A 268 8.72 18.70 -25.99
CA PRO A 268 7.77 19.11 -27.02
C PRO A 268 6.37 18.93 -26.44
N GLU A 269 5.58 20.02 -26.38
CA GLU A 269 4.22 19.96 -25.86
C GLU A 269 3.48 18.89 -26.66
N ARG A 270 3.21 17.79 -26.02
CA ARG A 270 2.36 16.76 -26.60
C ARG A 270 0.98 17.38 -26.82
N PRO A 271 0.34 17.09 -27.96
CA PRO A 271 -1.02 17.54 -28.17
C PRO A 271 -1.91 16.99 -27.05
N ARG A 272 -2.66 17.87 -26.40
CA ARG A 272 -3.65 17.46 -25.39
C ARG A 272 -4.83 16.81 -26.10
N THR A 273 -5.11 15.59 -25.72
CA THR A 273 -6.32 14.87 -26.14
C THR A 273 -7.30 14.82 -24.97
N ASP A 274 -8.62 14.88 -25.27
CA ASP A 274 -9.68 14.79 -24.24
C ASP A 274 -9.94 13.32 -23.83
N THR A 275 -8.87 12.56 -23.61
CA THR A 275 -8.94 11.16 -23.19
C THR A 275 -8.56 11.00 -21.73
N LEU A 276 -9.08 9.94 -21.08
CA LEU A 276 -8.69 9.58 -19.71
C LEU A 276 -7.17 9.31 -19.61
N LEU A 277 -6.60 8.70 -20.64
CA LEU A 277 -5.17 8.37 -20.69
C LEU A 277 -4.32 9.66 -20.73
N SER A 278 -4.71 10.64 -21.55
CA SER A 278 -4.05 11.96 -21.59
C SER A 278 -4.14 12.65 -20.24
N HIS A 279 -5.32 12.62 -19.60
CA HIS A 279 -5.50 13.19 -18.26
C HIS A 279 -4.64 12.53 -17.18
N LEU A 280 -4.53 11.19 -17.18
CA LEU A 280 -3.66 10.46 -16.25
C LEU A 280 -2.18 10.80 -16.49
N ARG A 281 -1.75 10.92 -17.74
CA ARG A 281 -0.39 11.35 -18.09
C ARG A 281 -0.10 12.78 -17.62
N ASP A 282 -1.06 13.70 -17.79
CA ASP A 282 -0.95 15.09 -17.31
C ASP A 282 -0.83 15.14 -15.78
N LEU A 283 -1.64 14.35 -15.05
CA LEU A 283 -1.56 14.26 -13.59
C LEU A 283 -0.20 13.73 -13.13
N GLU A 284 0.34 12.72 -13.80
CA GLU A 284 1.66 12.18 -13.48
C GLU A 284 2.78 13.19 -13.79
N ALA A 285 2.70 13.89 -14.93
CA ALA A 285 3.65 14.96 -15.28
C ALA A 285 3.60 16.11 -14.26
N GLU A 286 2.40 16.52 -13.83
CA GLU A 286 2.23 17.51 -12.77
C GLU A 286 2.77 17.03 -11.43
N ARG A 287 2.57 15.74 -11.08
CA ARG A 287 3.13 15.13 -9.87
C ARG A 287 4.66 15.19 -9.89
N ARG A 288 5.29 14.77 -10.99
CA ARG A 288 6.75 14.82 -11.17
C ARG A 288 7.29 16.26 -11.08
N ALA A 289 6.63 17.20 -11.74
CA ALA A 289 7.02 18.62 -11.69
C ALA A 289 6.93 19.19 -10.26
N ARG A 290 5.90 18.79 -9.49
CA ARG A 290 5.74 19.24 -8.10
C ARG A 290 6.85 18.79 -7.17
N ILE A 291 7.40 17.61 -7.38
CA ILE A 291 8.49 17.05 -6.57
C ILE A 291 9.86 17.25 -7.21
N ASP A 292 9.91 17.95 -8.34
CA ASP A 292 11.14 18.17 -9.12
C ASP A 292 11.93 16.87 -9.39
N ALA A 293 11.18 15.76 -9.62
CA ALA A 293 11.76 14.44 -9.82
C ALA A 293 12.52 14.36 -11.15
N SER A 294 13.73 13.81 -11.10
CA SER A 294 14.52 13.46 -12.28
C SER A 294 14.36 11.97 -12.61
N LEU A 295 14.78 11.58 -13.81
CA LEU A 295 14.86 10.16 -14.18
C LEU A 295 15.78 9.38 -13.21
N ALA A 296 16.86 10.01 -12.74
CA ALA A 296 17.75 9.40 -11.77
C ALA A 296 17.07 9.09 -10.43
N ASP A 297 16.11 9.93 -9.99
CA ASP A 297 15.31 9.68 -8.77
C ASP A 297 14.41 8.45 -8.95
N ASP A 298 13.76 8.30 -10.13
CA ASP A 298 12.95 7.11 -10.44
C ASP A 298 13.81 5.84 -10.48
N LEU A 299 14.99 5.90 -11.10
CA LEU A 299 15.92 4.78 -11.18
C LEU A 299 16.50 4.40 -9.81
N LEU A 300 16.70 5.37 -8.94
CA LEU A 300 17.11 5.11 -7.56
C LEU A 300 15.99 4.47 -6.74
N ALA A 301 14.73 4.89 -6.95
CA ALA A 301 13.58 4.22 -6.37
C ALA A 301 13.48 2.76 -6.84
N ASP A 302 13.73 2.51 -8.13
CA ASP A 302 13.81 1.17 -8.71
C ASP A 302 14.93 0.31 -8.07
N LEU A 303 16.10 0.92 -7.79
CA LEU A 303 17.18 0.24 -7.07
C LEU A 303 16.77 -0.10 -5.63
N HIS A 304 16.09 0.80 -4.91
CA HIS A 304 15.57 0.53 -3.58
C HIS A 304 14.63 -0.69 -3.58
N ASP A 305 13.73 -0.78 -4.55
CA ASP A 305 12.80 -1.89 -4.67
C ASP A 305 13.52 -3.18 -5.05
N ALA A 306 14.50 -3.10 -5.95
CA ALA A 306 15.33 -4.24 -6.38
C ALA A 306 16.18 -4.83 -5.23
N LEU A 307 16.67 -4.01 -4.31
CA LEU A 307 17.41 -4.45 -3.14
C LEU A 307 16.56 -5.26 -2.16
N GLY A 308 15.24 -5.14 -2.19
CA GLY A 308 14.31 -5.97 -1.42
C GLY A 308 14.64 -6.05 0.07
N ASP A 309 15.00 -7.24 0.54
CA ASP A 309 15.35 -7.53 1.94
C ASP A 309 16.79 -7.14 2.32
N ALA A 310 17.61 -6.68 1.38
CA ALA A 310 18.92 -6.12 1.66
C ALA A 310 18.77 -4.72 2.30
N THR A 311 18.34 -4.70 3.56
CA THR A 311 17.93 -3.45 4.25
C THR A 311 19.10 -2.51 4.53
N THR A 312 20.30 -3.02 4.84
CA THR A 312 21.47 -2.18 5.14
C THR A 312 21.78 -1.18 4.02
N PRO A 313 22.02 -1.60 2.76
CA PRO A 313 22.26 -0.64 1.69
C PRO A 313 21.07 0.30 1.44
N ARG A 314 19.83 -0.16 1.66
CA ARG A 314 18.64 0.69 1.51
C ARG A 314 18.62 1.82 2.53
N PHE A 315 18.91 1.54 3.82
CA PHE A 315 18.99 2.56 4.87
C PHE A 315 20.16 3.52 4.61
N GLU A 316 21.32 3.01 4.19
CA GLU A 316 22.49 3.83 3.85
C GLU A 316 22.20 4.79 2.69
N LEU A 317 21.58 4.33 1.61
CA LEU A 317 21.16 5.17 0.48
C LEU A 317 20.22 6.29 0.93
N LEU A 318 19.18 5.98 1.73
CA LEU A 318 18.23 6.97 2.23
C LEU A 318 18.93 8.01 3.14
N ASN A 319 19.87 7.58 3.97
CA ASN A 319 20.63 8.49 4.81
C ASN A 319 21.43 9.50 3.97
N HIS A 320 22.04 9.05 2.87
CA HIS A 320 22.73 9.93 1.92
C HIS A 320 21.77 10.88 1.21
N GLN A 321 20.64 10.37 0.69
CA GLN A 321 19.63 11.18 -0.01
C GLN A 321 19.01 12.26 0.89
N LEU A 322 18.68 11.94 2.16
CA LEU A 322 18.12 12.91 3.12
C LEU A 322 19.10 14.02 3.49
N CYS A 323 20.39 13.85 3.22
CA CYS A 323 21.43 14.85 3.38
C CYS A 323 21.79 15.57 2.07
N SER A 324 21.13 15.25 0.94
CA SER A 324 21.38 15.89 -0.35
C SER A 324 21.07 17.40 -0.29
N PRO A 325 21.83 18.25 -1.01
CA PRO A 325 21.46 19.64 -1.20
C PRO A 325 20.21 19.83 -2.07
N ASP A 326 19.92 18.86 -2.96
CA ASP A 326 18.72 18.86 -3.81
C ASP A 326 17.47 18.50 -2.98
N TRP A 327 16.46 19.39 -2.99
CA TRP A 327 15.25 19.16 -2.22
C TRP A 327 14.36 18.06 -2.83
N GLY A 328 14.39 17.86 -4.16
CA GLY A 328 13.67 16.79 -4.84
C GLY A 328 14.17 15.41 -4.41
N GLN A 329 15.50 15.23 -4.33
CA GLN A 329 16.10 14.01 -3.79
C GLN A 329 15.68 13.78 -2.33
N ARG A 330 15.68 14.83 -1.49
CA ARG A 330 15.20 14.70 -0.11
C ARG A 330 13.71 14.34 -0.05
N MET A 331 12.89 14.92 -0.91
CA MET A 331 11.45 14.60 -0.99
C MET A 331 11.24 13.13 -1.37
N ALA A 332 11.91 12.64 -2.41
CA ALA A 332 11.87 11.23 -2.81
C ALA A 332 12.32 10.31 -1.68
N ALA A 333 13.39 10.70 -0.96
CA ALA A 333 13.90 9.95 0.19
C ALA A 333 12.94 9.94 1.39
N VAL A 334 12.22 11.03 1.65
CA VAL A 334 11.19 11.08 2.71
C VAL A 334 10.08 10.07 2.41
N GLU A 335 9.61 10.01 1.18
CA GLU A 335 8.55 9.07 0.80
C GLU A 335 9.03 7.61 0.80
N MET A 336 10.21 7.35 0.24
CA MET A 336 10.83 6.02 0.25
C MET A 336 11.14 5.57 1.69
N GLY A 337 11.63 6.48 2.55
CA GLY A 337 11.88 6.22 3.96
C GLY A 337 10.63 5.76 4.71
N GLY A 338 9.49 6.39 4.43
CA GLY A 338 8.20 5.96 4.99
C GLY A 338 7.81 4.55 4.53
N ARG A 339 7.98 4.23 3.24
CA ARG A 339 7.73 2.89 2.70
C ARG A 339 8.67 1.85 3.33
N LEU A 340 9.96 2.18 3.44
CA LEU A 340 10.93 1.27 4.04
C LEU A 340 10.61 1.00 5.53
N LEU A 341 10.33 2.03 6.32
CA LEU A 341 9.96 1.89 7.73
C LEU A 341 8.65 1.11 7.94
N SER A 342 7.71 1.21 7.00
CA SER A 342 6.46 0.45 7.06
C SER A 342 6.67 -1.05 6.82
N GLY A 343 7.60 -1.42 5.95
CA GLY A 343 7.83 -2.82 5.59
C GLY A 343 8.94 -3.51 6.38
N TRP A 344 9.92 -2.75 6.85
CA TRP A 344 11.13 -3.30 7.50
C TRP A 344 11.44 -2.59 8.81
N ARG A 345 12.08 -3.31 9.71
CA ARG A 345 12.55 -2.82 11.00
C ARG A 345 13.86 -2.07 10.81
N ALA A 346 13.91 -0.81 11.23
CA ALA A 346 15.12 -0.01 11.15
C ALA A 346 16.21 -0.56 12.10
N PRO A 347 17.48 -0.56 11.69
CA PRO A 347 18.58 -1.01 12.53
C PRO A 347 18.86 -0.06 13.71
N ASP A 348 18.56 1.24 13.53
CA ASP A 348 18.78 2.33 14.49
C ASP A 348 17.78 3.48 14.26
N ASP A 349 17.96 4.57 15.00
CA ASP A 349 17.09 5.76 14.94
C ASP A 349 17.55 6.80 13.90
N LEU A 350 18.61 6.54 13.11
CA LEU A 350 19.23 7.55 12.25
C LEU A 350 18.26 8.04 11.16
N LEU A 351 17.58 7.12 10.47
CA LEU A 351 16.63 7.50 9.42
C LEU A 351 15.49 8.38 9.96
N VAL A 352 14.96 8.02 11.12
CA VAL A 352 13.87 8.79 11.77
C VAL A 352 14.37 10.19 12.19
N ALA A 353 15.60 10.29 12.71
CA ALA A 353 16.23 11.56 13.07
C ALA A 353 16.48 12.45 11.83
N LEU A 354 16.88 11.86 10.69
CA LEU A 354 17.08 12.58 9.43
C LEU A 354 15.75 13.04 8.82
N LEU A 355 14.67 12.26 8.97
CA LEU A 355 13.31 12.70 8.61
C LEU A 355 12.90 13.94 9.42
N ALA A 356 13.13 13.93 10.74
CA ALA A 356 12.83 15.09 11.58
C ALA A 356 13.70 16.32 11.24
N ARG A 357 14.93 16.13 10.79
CA ARG A 357 15.79 17.23 10.33
C ARG A 357 15.17 18.01 9.16
N GLN A 358 14.34 17.38 8.33
CA GLN A 358 13.67 18.06 7.21
C GLN A 358 12.67 19.14 7.68
N LEU A 359 12.25 19.14 8.94
CA LEU A 359 11.39 20.17 9.52
C LEU A 359 12.11 21.50 9.75
N VAL A 360 13.44 21.49 9.86
CA VAL A 360 14.27 22.70 10.11
C VAL A 360 14.49 23.50 8.82
N GLU A 361 14.36 22.85 7.68
CA GLU A 361 14.53 23.49 6.38
C GLU A 361 13.17 24.01 5.91
N ARG A 362 13.00 25.31 5.83
CA ARG A 362 11.76 26.07 5.59
C ARG A 362 11.01 25.78 4.26
N ASP A 363 11.12 24.58 3.70
CA ASP A 363 10.27 24.13 2.60
C ASP A 363 9.03 23.45 3.18
N GLU A 364 7.88 24.08 3.04
CA GLU A 364 6.61 23.62 3.60
C GLU A 364 6.20 22.25 3.06
N ARG A 365 6.48 21.95 1.79
CA ARG A 365 6.13 20.66 1.17
C ARG A 365 6.94 19.52 1.77
N LEU A 366 8.24 19.74 1.94
CA LEU A 366 9.16 18.76 2.53
C LEU A 366 8.82 18.54 4.01
N SER A 367 8.57 19.62 4.76
CA SER A 367 8.14 19.53 6.16
C SER A 367 6.84 18.77 6.32
N ARG A 368 5.84 19.04 5.47
CA ARG A 368 4.54 18.33 5.46
C ARG A 368 4.70 16.84 5.16
N ALA A 369 5.53 16.48 4.18
CA ALA A 369 5.84 15.10 3.87
C ALA A 369 6.55 14.40 5.03
N ALA A 370 7.55 15.05 5.63
CA ALA A 370 8.28 14.51 6.79
C ALA A 370 7.37 14.30 8.01
N LEU A 371 6.51 15.26 8.33
CA LEU A 371 5.53 15.15 9.42
C LEU A 371 4.59 13.96 9.22
N ARG A 372 4.13 13.74 8.00
CA ARG A 372 3.29 12.57 7.68
C ARG A 372 4.02 11.25 7.97
N GLN A 373 5.30 11.14 7.55
CA GLN A 373 6.08 9.93 7.81
C GLN A 373 6.40 9.76 9.31
N LEU A 374 6.72 10.84 10.02
CA LEU A 374 6.96 10.82 11.46
C LEU A 374 5.70 10.43 12.25
N ALA A 375 4.51 10.83 11.80
CA ALA A 375 3.25 10.41 12.40
C ALA A 375 3.00 8.89 12.20
N TYR A 376 3.34 8.34 11.04
CA TYR A 376 3.27 6.88 10.82
C TYR A 376 4.33 6.12 11.63
N ALA A 377 5.53 6.67 11.72
CA ALA A 377 6.64 6.10 12.47
C ALA A 377 6.58 6.40 13.98
N ALA A 378 5.54 7.04 14.49
CA ALA A 378 5.44 7.52 15.88
C ALA A 378 5.89 6.49 16.95
N PRO A 379 5.57 5.19 16.86
CA PRO A 379 6.01 4.20 17.85
C PRO A 379 7.53 4.06 17.98
N ILE A 380 8.28 4.36 16.92
CA ILE A 380 9.74 4.27 16.85
C ILE A 380 10.41 5.66 16.78
N ALA A 381 9.63 6.76 16.74
CA ALA A 381 10.11 8.10 16.46
C ALA A 381 10.32 8.97 17.71
N ARG A 382 10.35 8.40 18.91
CA ARG A 382 10.48 9.19 20.17
C ARG A 382 11.74 10.05 20.24
N VAL A 383 12.80 9.70 19.54
CA VAL A 383 14.03 10.50 19.42
C VAL A 383 13.76 11.88 18.79
N THR A 384 12.67 12.04 18.05
CA THR A 384 12.30 13.28 17.34
C THR A 384 11.43 14.23 18.17
N ALA A 385 11.00 13.84 19.36
CA ALA A 385 10.03 14.60 20.17
C ALA A 385 10.46 16.05 20.44
N ASN A 386 11.76 16.30 20.68
CA ASN A 386 12.26 17.65 20.92
C ASN A 386 12.24 18.53 19.66
N VAL A 387 12.48 17.95 18.48
CA VAL A 387 12.40 18.67 17.20
C VAL A 387 10.95 19.02 16.88
N LEU A 388 10.02 18.10 17.12
CA LEU A 388 8.57 18.33 16.93
C LEU A 388 8.04 19.40 17.90
N ASP A 389 8.45 19.37 19.15
CA ASP A 389 8.07 20.37 20.16
C ASP A 389 8.56 21.78 19.79
N ALA A 390 9.81 21.89 19.34
CA ALA A 390 10.35 23.15 18.83
C ALA A 390 9.60 23.65 17.59
N ALA A 391 9.26 22.76 16.67
CA ALA A 391 8.50 23.09 15.48
C ALA A 391 7.07 23.55 15.80
N LEU A 392 6.41 22.96 16.81
CA LEU A 392 5.10 23.43 17.29
C LEU A 392 5.15 24.87 17.75
N ALA A 393 6.16 25.23 18.54
CA ALA A 393 6.32 26.61 19.03
C ALA A 393 6.57 27.63 17.89
N GLU A 394 7.24 27.21 16.81
CA GLU A 394 7.48 28.06 15.63
C GLU A 394 6.21 28.26 14.80
N TRP A 395 5.36 27.24 14.68
CA TRP A 395 4.16 27.26 13.81
C TRP A 395 2.87 27.60 14.53
N GLU A 396 2.88 27.88 15.84
CA GLU A 396 1.69 28.15 16.66
C GLU A 396 0.93 29.39 16.18
N ASP A 397 1.64 30.42 15.71
CA ASP A 397 1.03 31.67 15.22
C ASP A 397 0.52 31.60 13.76
N GLU A 398 0.86 30.52 13.02
CA GLU A 398 0.59 30.40 11.58
C GLU A 398 -0.63 29.55 11.26
N TRP A 399 -1.21 28.83 12.23
CA TRP A 399 -2.34 27.95 12.01
C TRP A 399 -3.69 28.67 12.17
N SER A 400 -4.73 28.15 11.48
CA SER A 400 -6.12 28.56 11.67
C SER A 400 -6.99 27.39 12.11
N PRO A 401 -8.13 27.66 12.83
CA PRO A 401 -9.05 26.60 13.25
C PRO A 401 -9.66 25.79 12.10
N GLU A 402 -9.72 26.37 10.90
CA GLU A 402 -10.32 25.74 9.72
C GLU A 402 -9.36 24.75 9.03
N ASP A 403 -8.04 25.03 9.10
CA ASP A 403 -7.00 24.27 8.39
C ASP A 403 -6.05 23.51 9.29
N TRP A 404 -6.33 23.43 10.57
CA TRP A 404 -5.34 22.93 11.52
C TRP A 404 -4.88 21.48 11.25
N GLU A 405 -5.76 20.58 10.79
CA GLU A 405 -5.37 19.19 10.46
C GLU A 405 -4.44 19.09 9.25
N THR A 406 -4.57 20.02 8.31
CA THR A 406 -3.77 20.06 7.08
C THR A 406 -2.53 20.94 7.19
N SER A 407 -2.45 21.76 8.24
CA SER A 407 -1.32 22.66 8.52
C SER A 407 -0.07 21.92 9.01
N LEU A 408 1.06 22.59 8.98
CA LEU A 408 2.30 22.07 9.60
C LEU A 408 2.15 21.89 11.10
N PHE A 409 1.47 22.84 11.75
CA PHE A 409 1.13 22.76 13.17
C PHE A 409 0.34 21.49 13.49
N GLY A 410 -0.76 21.24 12.80
CA GLY A 410 -1.59 20.05 12.99
C GLY A 410 -0.84 18.74 12.71
N GLY A 411 0.04 18.73 11.71
CA GLY A 411 0.92 17.60 11.43
C GLY A 411 1.88 17.30 12.58
N ALA A 412 2.48 18.34 13.19
CA ALA A 412 3.36 18.21 14.34
C ALA A 412 2.61 17.78 15.60
N VAL A 413 1.41 18.36 15.87
CA VAL A 413 0.48 17.90 16.93
C VAL A 413 0.20 16.42 16.79
N LYS A 414 -0.18 15.97 15.60
CA LYS A 414 -0.48 14.57 15.31
C LYS A 414 0.72 13.66 15.57
N ALA A 415 1.90 14.02 15.06
CA ALA A 415 3.11 13.22 15.24
C ALA A 415 3.50 13.09 16.71
N LEU A 416 3.50 14.20 17.46
CA LEU A 416 3.86 14.24 18.87
C LEU A 416 2.84 13.52 19.76
N ALA A 417 1.54 13.70 19.46
CA ALA A 417 0.45 13.01 20.16
C ALA A 417 0.54 11.48 19.99
N LEU A 418 0.82 11.00 18.78
CA LEU A 418 0.97 9.58 18.49
C LEU A 418 2.24 8.96 19.12
N GLN A 419 3.28 9.79 19.41
CA GLN A 419 4.43 9.37 20.21
C GLN A 419 4.12 9.24 21.70
N GLY A 420 2.94 9.73 22.13
CA GLY A 420 2.52 9.72 23.53
C GLY A 420 3.18 10.83 24.37
N ASP A 421 3.65 11.91 23.74
CA ASP A 421 4.31 13.01 24.43
C ASP A 421 3.28 14.02 24.99
N GLY A 422 3.30 14.19 26.30
CA GLY A 422 2.35 15.08 27.01
C GLY A 422 2.53 16.58 26.70
N ARG A 423 3.67 17.01 26.13
CA ARG A 423 3.90 18.41 25.75
C ARG A 423 2.94 18.91 24.69
N VAL A 424 2.35 18.00 23.92
CA VAL A 424 1.31 18.35 22.92
C VAL A 424 0.00 18.82 23.54
N VAL A 425 -0.27 18.50 24.81
CA VAL A 425 -1.58 18.72 25.46
C VAL A 425 -2.07 20.17 25.46
N PRO A 426 -1.24 21.17 25.80
CA PRO A 426 -1.64 22.58 25.74
C PRO A 426 -2.04 23.03 24.33
N HIS A 427 -1.25 22.64 23.33
CA HIS A 427 -1.51 22.98 21.91
C HIS A 427 -2.77 22.33 21.38
N LEU A 428 -2.99 21.04 21.72
CA LEU A 428 -4.22 20.33 21.38
C LEU A 428 -5.45 20.92 22.07
N ALA A 429 -5.31 21.35 23.33
CA ALA A 429 -6.38 22.04 24.05
C ALA A 429 -6.76 23.36 23.36
N ALA A 430 -5.77 24.21 23.03
CA ALA A 430 -5.99 25.47 22.35
C ALA A 430 -6.66 25.26 20.96
N ALA A 431 -6.21 24.26 20.20
CA ALA A 431 -6.82 23.90 18.92
C ALA A 431 -8.29 23.47 19.07
N LEU A 432 -8.61 22.66 20.08
CA LEU A 432 -9.99 22.24 20.35
C LEU A 432 -10.86 23.41 20.86
N GLU A 433 -10.30 24.37 21.62
CA GLU A 433 -11.01 25.55 22.11
C GLU A 433 -11.37 26.53 20.99
N SER A 434 -10.57 26.61 19.94
CA SER A 434 -10.78 27.52 18.83
C SER A 434 -12.05 27.24 18.00
N GLY A 435 -12.69 26.10 18.15
CA GLY A 435 -13.98 25.79 17.56
C GLY A 435 -13.97 25.07 16.21
N GLY A 436 -12.80 24.71 15.68
CA GLY A 436 -12.67 23.96 14.45
C GLY A 436 -13.24 22.51 14.52
N ASP A 437 -13.16 21.76 13.43
CA ASP A 437 -13.58 20.36 13.35
C ASP A 437 -12.87 19.48 14.40
N VAL A 438 -13.57 18.49 14.95
CA VAL A 438 -12.97 17.52 15.86
C VAL A 438 -12.19 16.50 15.04
N PRO A 439 -10.86 16.31 15.28
CA PRO A 439 -10.06 15.36 14.54
C PRO A 439 -10.60 13.95 14.55
N GLU A 440 -10.55 13.29 13.41
CA GLU A 440 -10.96 11.88 13.33
C GLU A 440 -10.12 10.99 14.26
N ASP A 441 -8.83 11.23 14.33
CA ASP A 441 -7.87 10.46 15.11
C ASP A 441 -7.79 10.89 16.61
N LEU A 442 -8.54 11.90 17.04
CA LEU A 442 -8.50 12.40 18.43
C LEU A 442 -8.58 11.30 19.51
N PRO A 443 -9.48 10.30 19.40
CA PRO A 443 -9.53 9.21 20.39
C PRO A 443 -8.24 8.39 20.45
N ARG A 444 -7.57 8.26 19.32
CA ARG A 444 -6.28 7.55 19.23
C ARG A 444 -5.17 8.37 19.87
N TRP A 445 -5.14 9.68 19.63
CA TRP A 445 -4.16 10.58 20.24
C TRP A 445 -4.29 10.60 21.76
N VAL A 446 -5.50 10.79 22.27
CA VAL A 446 -5.76 10.76 23.72
C VAL A 446 -5.29 9.43 24.34
N ARG A 447 -5.52 8.31 23.65
CA ARG A 447 -5.05 7.00 24.13
C ARG A 447 -3.53 6.88 24.09
N ALA A 448 -2.86 7.39 23.07
CA ALA A 448 -1.42 7.35 22.94
C ALA A 448 -0.73 8.22 23.99
N ILE A 449 -1.24 9.43 24.26
CA ILE A 449 -0.76 10.34 25.29
C ILE A 449 -1.00 9.72 26.69
N GLY A 450 -2.06 8.97 26.86
CA GLY A 450 -2.39 8.28 28.12
C GLY A 450 -2.75 9.23 29.26
N PRO A 451 -2.27 8.98 30.51
CA PRO A 451 -2.64 9.80 31.69
C PRO A 451 -2.29 11.28 31.55
N ALA A 452 -1.27 11.64 30.77
CA ALA A 452 -0.89 13.03 30.54
C ALA A 452 -1.95 13.82 29.74
N ALA A 453 -2.92 13.14 29.09
CA ALA A 453 -4.04 13.78 28.40
C ALA A 453 -5.17 14.26 29.33
N ALA A 454 -5.13 13.96 30.63
CA ALA A 454 -6.19 14.36 31.58
C ALA A 454 -6.53 15.87 31.52
N PRO A 455 -5.60 16.82 31.31
CA PRO A 455 -5.96 18.24 31.18
C PRO A 455 -6.86 18.59 29.98
N LEU A 456 -7.05 17.68 29.02
CA LEU A 456 -8.00 17.87 27.92
C LEU A 456 -9.46 17.71 28.34
N ALA A 457 -9.76 17.15 29.51
CA ALA A 457 -11.11 16.87 29.92
C ALA A 457 -12.05 18.09 29.87
N PRO A 458 -11.69 19.27 30.41
CA PRO A 458 -12.57 20.44 30.38
C PRO A 458 -12.96 20.88 28.97
N VAL A 459 -11.99 20.93 28.04
CA VAL A 459 -12.27 21.32 26.66
C VAL A 459 -13.10 20.27 25.93
N LEU A 460 -12.84 18.98 26.13
CA LEU A 460 -13.63 17.89 25.54
C LEU A 460 -15.07 17.90 26.06
N HIS A 461 -15.28 18.17 27.38
CA HIS A 461 -16.59 18.31 27.97
C HIS A 461 -17.35 19.51 27.40
N HIS A 462 -16.66 20.66 27.29
CA HIS A 462 -17.26 21.86 26.71
C HIS A 462 -17.66 21.62 25.24
N ARG A 463 -16.79 21.06 24.45
CA ARG A 463 -17.05 20.74 23.03
C ARG A 463 -18.27 19.81 22.90
N LEU A 464 -18.32 18.73 23.67
CA LEU A 464 -19.44 17.77 23.62
C LEU A 464 -20.79 18.41 23.98
N THR A 465 -20.80 19.29 25.00
CA THR A 465 -22.05 19.95 25.46
C THR A 465 -22.46 21.12 24.55
N SER A 466 -21.56 21.65 23.73
CA SER A 466 -21.79 22.78 22.81
C SER A 466 -22.13 22.35 21.38
N LEU A 467 -22.17 21.04 21.08
CA LEU A 467 -22.47 20.56 19.73
C LEU A 467 -23.86 20.95 19.27
N GLY A 468 -23.95 21.54 18.08
CA GLY A 468 -25.20 21.72 17.37
C GLY A 468 -25.76 20.40 16.80
N PRO A 469 -27.04 20.37 16.38
CA PRO A 469 -27.67 19.14 15.87
C PRO A 469 -26.96 18.50 14.65
N ASP A 470 -26.35 19.30 13.81
CA ASP A 470 -25.65 18.83 12.60
C ASP A 470 -24.24 18.28 12.94
N ASP A 471 -23.52 18.92 13.84
CA ASP A 471 -22.20 18.51 14.31
C ASP A 471 -22.29 17.31 15.23
N ALA A 472 -23.39 17.18 16.00
CA ALA A 472 -23.60 16.06 16.92
C ALA A 472 -23.53 14.69 16.24
N ARG A 473 -23.91 14.58 14.98
CA ARG A 473 -23.85 13.30 14.24
C ARG A 473 -22.43 12.86 13.95
N ARG A 474 -21.51 13.81 13.73
CA ARG A 474 -20.12 13.53 13.30
C ARG A 474 -19.18 13.47 14.50
N ASP A 475 -19.26 14.46 15.36
CA ASP A 475 -18.24 14.74 16.36
C ASP A 475 -18.54 14.12 17.73
N SER A 476 -19.82 13.89 18.06
CA SER A 476 -20.22 13.27 19.34
C SER A 476 -19.52 11.91 19.55
N SER A 477 -19.48 11.05 18.54
CA SER A 477 -18.83 9.74 18.63
C SER A 477 -17.33 9.85 18.93
N ARG A 478 -16.63 10.79 18.28
CA ARG A 478 -15.19 11.04 18.47
C ARG A 478 -14.92 11.58 19.88
N LEU A 479 -15.69 12.59 20.30
CA LEU A 479 -15.55 13.21 21.63
C LEU A 479 -15.85 12.22 22.75
N VAL A 480 -16.95 11.46 22.68
CA VAL A 480 -17.30 10.46 23.69
C VAL A 480 -16.24 9.35 23.77
N THR A 481 -15.70 8.92 22.63
CA THR A 481 -14.62 7.93 22.62
C THR A 481 -13.34 8.48 23.24
N ALA A 482 -12.99 9.75 22.98
CA ALA A 482 -11.84 10.42 23.57
C ALA A 482 -12.03 10.59 25.10
N ILE A 483 -13.19 11.09 25.54
CA ILE A 483 -13.57 11.24 26.96
C ILE A 483 -13.50 9.89 27.68
N GLY A 484 -14.08 8.84 27.09
CA GLY A 484 -13.97 7.47 27.62
C GLY A 484 -12.54 6.95 27.65
N GLY A 485 -11.65 7.46 26.77
CA GLY A 485 -10.22 7.18 26.75
C GLY A 485 -9.47 7.77 27.95
N LEU A 486 -9.88 8.94 28.44
CA LEU A 486 -9.31 9.57 29.64
C LEU A 486 -9.63 8.81 30.93
N HIS A 487 -10.77 8.13 30.98
CA HIS A 487 -11.22 7.34 32.13
C HIS A 487 -11.27 8.14 33.46
N LEU A 488 -11.71 9.38 33.39
CA LEU A 488 -11.84 10.27 34.56
C LEU A 488 -13.22 10.16 35.19
N ALA A 489 -13.30 10.05 36.55
CA ALA A 489 -14.56 9.91 37.25
C ALA A 489 -15.51 11.08 36.98
N GLU A 490 -15.00 12.30 36.86
CA GLU A 490 -15.75 13.52 36.54
C GLU A 490 -16.40 13.52 35.15
N SER A 491 -15.93 12.68 34.23
CA SER A 491 -16.48 12.54 32.88
C SER A 491 -17.65 11.56 32.81
N LEU A 492 -17.86 10.73 33.83
CA LEU A 492 -18.90 9.70 33.84
C LEU A 492 -20.31 10.25 33.65
N PRO A 493 -20.75 11.36 34.33
CA PRO A 493 -22.09 11.91 34.12
C PRO A 493 -22.37 12.31 32.67
N LEU A 494 -21.37 12.81 31.95
CA LEU A 494 -21.52 13.17 30.54
C LEU A 494 -21.70 11.94 29.66
N VAL A 495 -20.90 10.89 29.87
CA VAL A 495 -21.04 9.62 29.13
C VAL A 495 -22.43 9.01 29.38
N VAL A 496 -22.91 9.07 30.60
CA VAL A 496 -24.28 8.62 30.99
C VAL A 496 -25.36 9.50 30.32
N GLY A 497 -25.14 10.81 30.26
CA GLY A 497 -26.04 11.75 29.56
C GLY A 497 -26.19 11.38 28.09
N VAL A 498 -25.09 11.20 27.36
CA VAL A 498 -25.10 10.79 25.94
C VAL A 498 -25.80 9.44 25.72
N LEU A 499 -25.67 8.50 26.66
CA LEU A 499 -26.36 7.22 26.55
C LEU A 499 -27.88 7.37 26.67
N ARG A 500 -28.35 8.29 27.52
CA ARG A 500 -29.78 8.53 27.76
C ARG A 500 -30.44 9.46 26.76
N ASP A 501 -29.67 10.39 26.19
CA ASP A 501 -30.13 11.30 25.16
C ASP A 501 -30.30 10.55 23.85
N HIS A 502 -31.54 10.41 23.37
CA HIS A 502 -31.95 9.60 22.23
C HIS A 502 -31.47 10.14 20.85
N HIS A 503 -30.30 10.76 20.76
CA HIS A 503 -29.74 11.32 19.53
C HIS A 503 -29.22 10.29 18.51
N GLY A 504 -29.67 9.02 18.62
CA GLY A 504 -29.40 7.96 17.63
C GLY A 504 -28.34 6.95 18.07
N ALA A 505 -28.45 5.73 17.55
CA ALA A 505 -27.57 4.58 17.88
C ALA A 505 -26.07 4.83 17.69
N GLN A 506 -25.69 5.74 16.79
CA GLN A 506 -24.28 6.04 16.51
C GLN A 506 -23.52 6.67 17.68
N SER A 507 -24.19 7.49 18.50
CA SER A 507 -23.59 8.10 19.70
C SER A 507 -23.62 7.18 20.91
N GLN A 508 -24.58 6.26 20.99
CA GLN A 508 -24.73 5.34 22.11
C GLN A 508 -23.64 4.27 22.16
N TRP A 509 -23.17 3.75 21.00
CA TRP A 509 -22.12 2.73 20.99
C TRP A 509 -20.79 3.18 21.62
N PRO A 510 -20.25 4.37 21.31
CA PRO A 510 -19.11 4.90 22.05
C PRO A 510 -19.33 5.02 23.55
N ALA A 511 -20.53 5.45 23.98
CA ALA A 511 -20.87 5.56 25.38
C ALA A 511 -20.91 4.19 26.06
N LEU A 512 -21.54 3.17 25.44
CA LEU A 512 -21.56 1.80 25.96
C LEU A 512 -20.13 1.24 26.12
N ARG A 513 -19.25 1.45 25.12
CA ARG A 513 -17.85 1.04 25.18
C ARG A 513 -17.04 1.80 26.23
N ALA A 514 -17.33 3.07 26.45
CA ALA A 514 -16.73 3.85 27.53
C ALA A 514 -17.14 3.28 28.90
N LEU A 515 -18.42 2.96 29.10
CA LEU A 515 -18.92 2.36 30.33
C LEU A 515 -18.26 1.04 30.70
N VAL A 516 -17.90 0.21 29.73
CA VAL A 516 -17.10 -1.02 29.96
C VAL A 516 -15.79 -0.71 30.70
N ARG A 517 -15.17 0.43 30.41
CA ARG A 517 -13.93 0.88 31.08
C ARG A 517 -14.18 1.42 32.49
N TYR A 518 -15.27 2.18 32.68
CA TYR A 518 -15.65 2.69 34.01
C TYR A 518 -16.05 1.56 34.97
N GLY A 519 -16.54 0.45 34.42
CA GLY A 519 -16.90 -0.71 35.21
C GLY A 519 -17.88 -0.37 36.34
N ARG A 520 -17.67 -0.91 37.55
CA ARG A 520 -18.59 -0.75 38.71
C ARG A 520 -18.81 0.69 39.15
N ALA A 521 -17.93 1.63 38.81
CA ALA A 521 -18.14 3.03 39.17
C ALA A 521 -19.39 3.65 38.53
N ALA A 522 -19.89 3.07 37.43
CA ALA A 522 -21.09 3.51 36.73
C ALA A 522 -22.38 2.78 37.15
N ALA A 523 -22.32 1.83 38.11
CA ALA A 523 -23.39 0.87 38.37
C ALA A 523 -24.75 1.52 38.75
N ASP A 524 -24.72 2.44 39.69
CA ASP A 524 -25.97 3.03 40.24
C ASP A 524 -26.69 3.89 39.21
N ASP A 525 -25.94 4.52 38.30
CA ASP A 525 -26.49 5.46 37.34
C ASP A 525 -27.09 4.79 36.11
N VAL A 526 -26.53 3.65 35.64
CA VAL A 526 -26.86 3.11 34.32
C VAL A 526 -27.43 1.69 34.33
N ALA A 527 -27.28 0.90 35.40
CA ALA A 527 -27.66 -0.51 35.39
C ALA A 527 -29.14 -0.76 35.05
N PRO A 528 -30.14 0.04 35.57
CA PRO A 528 -31.53 -0.16 35.18
C PRO A 528 -31.75 0.02 33.66
N TYR A 529 -31.16 1.06 33.08
CA TYR A 529 -31.28 1.36 31.66
C TYR A 529 -30.60 0.30 30.79
N LEU A 530 -29.39 -0.18 31.16
CA LEU A 530 -28.71 -1.25 30.46
C LEU A 530 -29.49 -2.57 30.47
N ARG A 531 -30.18 -2.88 31.61
CA ARG A 531 -31.04 -4.08 31.67
C ARG A 531 -32.21 -4.00 30.69
N GLU A 532 -32.79 -2.80 30.52
CA GLU A 532 -33.86 -2.54 29.57
C GLU A 532 -33.35 -2.72 28.15
N LEU A 533 -32.24 -2.07 27.76
CA LEU A 533 -31.61 -2.21 26.44
C LEU A 533 -31.29 -3.65 26.07
N VAL A 534 -30.77 -4.45 26.99
CA VAL A 534 -30.44 -5.87 26.76
C VAL A 534 -31.71 -6.68 26.53
N SER A 535 -32.82 -6.36 27.21
CA SER A 535 -34.06 -7.13 27.16
C SER A 535 -35.01 -6.71 26.05
N ASP A 536 -34.84 -5.51 25.50
CA ASP A 536 -35.74 -4.96 24.48
C ASP A 536 -35.38 -5.55 23.09
N GLY A 537 -36.25 -6.44 22.61
CA GLY A 537 -36.13 -7.08 21.30
C GLY A 537 -36.32 -6.14 20.10
N SER A 538 -36.70 -4.88 20.30
CA SER A 538 -36.79 -3.88 19.23
C SER A 538 -35.40 -3.39 18.76
N HIS A 539 -34.39 -3.52 19.61
CA HIS A 539 -33.02 -3.18 19.28
C HIS A 539 -32.32 -4.28 18.49
N THR A 540 -31.35 -3.87 17.63
CA THR A 540 -30.51 -4.82 16.88
C THR A 540 -29.66 -5.69 17.81
N VAL A 541 -29.33 -6.90 17.37
CA VAL A 541 -28.47 -7.83 18.12
C VAL A 541 -27.13 -7.17 18.48
N SER A 542 -26.53 -6.38 17.56
CA SER A 542 -25.28 -5.63 17.84
C SER A 542 -25.44 -4.67 19.02
N HIS A 543 -26.54 -3.91 19.06
CA HIS A 543 -26.77 -2.94 20.13
C HIS A 543 -27.00 -3.63 21.47
N ARG A 544 -27.80 -4.70 21.48
CA ARG A 544 -28.03 -5.52 22.66
C ARG A 544 -26.75 -6.19 23.19
N LEU A 545 -25.86 -6.61 22.31
CA LEU A 545 -24.54 -7.16 22.68
C LEU A 545 -23.63 -6.10 23.33
N GLU A 546 -23.52 -4.90 22.77
CA GLU A 546 -22.73 -3.81 23.37
C GLU A 546 -23.31 -3.41 24.74
N ALA A 547 -24.64 -3.33 24.83
CA ALA A 547 -25.32 -3.06 26.12
C ALA A 547 -25.11 -4.19 27.14
N ALA A 548 -25.09 -5.44 26.71
CA ALA A 548 -24.82 -6.62 27.54
C ALA A 548 -23.36 -6.63 28.06
N ASP A 549 -22.37 -6.29 27.23
CA ASP A 549 -20.98 -6.16 27.68
C ASP A 549 -20.81 -5.03 28.70
N ALA A 550 -21.47 -3.88 28.43
CA ALA A 550 -21.50 -2.77 29.39
C ALA A 550 -22.20 -3.17 30.73
N LEU A 551 -23.34 -3.84 30.65
CA LEU A 551 -24.08 -4.30 31.85
C LEU A 551 -23.20 -5.23 32.70
N ARG A 552 -22.55 -6.21 32.08
CA ARG A 552 -21.60 -7.12 32.72
C ARG A 552 -20.47 -6.35 33.40
N ALA A 553 -19.84 -5.43 32.69
CA ALA A 553 -18.70 -4.68 33.20
C ALA A 553 -19.11 -3.83 34.43
N VAL A 554 -20.31 -3.26 34.38
CA VAL A 554 -20.86 -2.35 35.42
C VAL A 554 -21.37 -3.12 36.62
N THR A 555 -22.13 -4.19 36.44
CA THR A 555 -22.83 -4.89 37.53
C THR A 555 -22.21 -6.25 37.88
N GLY A 556 -21.53 -6.92 36.95
CA GLY A 556 -21.13 -8.31 37.06
C GLY A 556 -22.22 -9.32 36.65
N GLU A 557 -23.38 -8.86 36.18
CA GLU A 557 -24.48 -9.75 35.75
C GLU A 557 -24.13 -10.47 34.46
N THR A 558 -24.00 -11.78 34.49
CA THR A 558 -23.72 -12.62 33.32
C THR A 558 -24.96 -13.33 32.78
N GLU A 559 -25.94 -13.61 33.65
CA GLU A 559 -27.16 -14.31 33.27
C GLU A 559 -27.94 -13.63 32.15
N ARG A 560 -27.89 -12.30 32.05
CA ARG A 560 -28.57 -11.52 31.01
C ARG A 560 -27.77 -11.42 29.73
N VAL A 561 -26.45 -11.62 29.81
CA VAL A 561 -25.52 -11.56 28.66
C VAL A 561 -25.60 -12.84 27.83
N LEU A 562 -25.65 -13.98 28.47
CA LEU A 562 -25.59 -15.31 27.84
C LEU A 562 -26.68 -15.55 26.77
N PRO A 563 -27.95 -15.16 26.96
CA PRO A 563 -28.96 -15.32 25.90
C PRO A 563 -28.67 -14.52 24.64
N VAL A 564 -28.22 -13.25 24.77
CA VAL A 564 -27.88 -12.40 23.62
C VAL A 564 -26.60 -12.91 22.93
N LEU A 565 -25.65 -13.41 23.71
CA LEU A 565 -24.42 -14.02 23.20
C LEU A 565 -24.72 -15.26 22.34
N ARG A 566 -25.60 -16.16 22.82
CA ARG A 566 -26.03 -17.34 22.05
C ARG A 566 -26.73 -16.99 20.76
N GLU A 567 -27.65 -16.03 20.82
CA GLU A 567 -28.35 -15.50 19.64
C GLU A 567 -27.36 -15.00 18.57
N ALA A 568 -26.36 -14.21 18.98
CA ALA A 568 -25.37 -13.64 18.07
C ALA A 568 -24.41 -14.69 17.49
N LEU A 569 -24.00 -15.69 18.30
CA LEU A 569 -23.14 -16.78 17.82
C LEU A 569 -23.87 -17.77 16.89
N ALA A 570 -25.20 -17.87 16.98
CA ALA A 570 -26.01 -18.67 16.09
C ALA A 570 -26.36 -17.95 14.76
N GLY A 571 -26.33 -16.61 14.76
CA GLY A 571 -26.68 -15.79 13.59
C GLY A 571 -25.62 -15.79 12.50
N ASP A 572 -26.01 -15.36 11.29
CA ASP A 572 -25.14 -15.36 10.09
C ASP A 572 -24.29 -14.10 9.93
N ARG A 573 -24.64 -13.01 10.62
CA ARG A 573 -23.90 -11.74 10.50
C ARG A 573 -22.52 -11.84 11.15
N GLN A 574 -21.48 -11.75 10.34
CA GLN A 574 -20.08 -11.84 10.79
C GLN A 574 -19.73 -10.80 11.86
N SER A 575 -20.17 -9.55 11.71
CA SER A 575 -19.89 -8.49 12.68
C SER A 575 -20.45 -8.77 14.08
N ASN A 576 -21.67 -9.36 14.16
CA ASN A 576 -22.28 -9.75 15.43
C ASN A 576 -21.51 -10.92 16.04
N ARG A 577 -21.09 -11.86 15.22
CA ARG A 577 -20.31 -13.04 15.64
C ARG A 577 -18.95 -12.65 16.20
N SER A 578 -18.20 -11.76 15.53
CA SER A 578 -16.90 -11.26 16.01
C SER A 578 -17.07 -10.53 17.36
N LEU A 579 -18.10 -9.68 17.50
CA LEU A 579 -18.40 -9.01 18.76
C LEU A 579 -18.74 -10.04 19.87
N ALA A 580 -19.56 -11.04 19.57
CA ALA A 580 -19.94 -12.08 20.50
C ALA A 580 -18.73 -12.93 20.95
N LEU A 581 -17.83 -13.28 20.03
CA LEU A 581 -16.57 -14.02 20.34
C LEU A 581 -15.68 -13.21 21.30
N ARG A 582 -15.56 -11.90 21.07
CA ARG A 582 -14.82 -10.99 21.97
C ARG A 582 -15.44 -10.96 23.37
N ILE A 583 -16.76 -10.87 23.45
CA ILE A 583 -17.50 -10.84 24.73
C ILE A 583 -17.38 -12.20 25.44
N ALA A 584 -17.54 -13.33 24.72
CA ALA A 584 -17.33 -14.67 25.29
C ALA A 584 -15.95 -14.80 25.91
N GLY A 585 -14.91 -14.36 25.19
CA GLY A 585 -13.54 -14.32 25.70
C GLY A 585 -13.35 -13.41 26.92
N SER A 586 -14.13 -12.33 27.06
CA SER A 586 -14.09 -11.44 28.24
C SER A 586 -14.83 -12.01 29.45
N LEU A 587 -15.87 -12.81 29.23
CA LEU A 587 -16.57 -13.56 30.27
C LEU A 587 -15.69 -14.67 30.86
N GLY A 588 -14.77 -15.23 30.06
CA GLY A 588 -13.95 -16.34 30.52
C GLY A 588 -14.80 -17.56 30.90
N PRO A 589 -14.51 -18.25 32.03
CA PRO A 589 -15.20 -19.47 32.42
C PRO A 589 -16.74 -19.33 32.55
N GLU A 590 -17.26 -18.13 32.77
CA GLU A 590 -18.71 -17.87 32.88
C GLU A 590 -19.43 -18.13 31.54
N ALA A 591 -18.70 -18.10 30.41
CA ALA A 591 -19.23 -18.44 29.09
C ALA A 591 -19.13 -19.95 28.76
N ALA A 592 -18.95 -20.83 29.71
CA ALA A 592 -18.76 -22.27 29.47
C ALA A 592 -19.90 -22.91 28.63
N GLU A 593 -21.11 -22.42 28.72
CA GLU A 593 -22.27 -22.94 27.95
C GLU A 593 -22.14 -22.77 26.43
N VAL A 594 -21.34 -21.77 25.94
CA VAL A 594 -21.14 -21.55 24.51
C VAL A 594 -19.92 -22.28 23.95
N VAL A 595 -19.15 -23.03 24.77
CA VAL A 595 -17.96 -23.78 24.35
C VAL A 595 -18.22 -24.70 23.15
N PRO A 596 -19.32 -25.49 23.07
CA PRO A 596 -19.59 -26.31 21.90
C PRO A 596 -19.60 -25.50 20.60
N ARG A 597 -20.26 -24.33 20.63
CA ARG A 597 -20.34 -23.44 19.47
C ARG A 597 -19.00 -22.79 19.14
N LEU A 598 -18.20 -22.42 20.15
CA LEU A 598 -16.85 -21.90 19.94
C LEU A 598 -15.94 -22.94 19.24
N ARG A 599 -16.04 -24.22 19.61
CA ARG A 599 -15.32 -25.31 18.94
C ARG A 599 -15.72 -25.47 17.47
N GLU A 600 -17.03 -25.47 17.21
CA GLU A 600 -17.52 -25.52 15.81
C GLU A 600 -16.95 -24.37 14.98
N LEU A 601 -17.02 -23.13 15.48
CA LEU A 601 -16.51 -21.96 14.79
C LEU A 601 -14.99 -21.95 14.62
N ALA A 602 -14.25 -22.47 15.60
CA ALA A 602 -12.81 -22.62 15.52
C ALA A 602 -12.40 -23.67 14.46
N ALA A 603 -13.18 -24.76 14.33
CA ALA A 603 -12.94 -25.83 13.37
C ALA A 603 -13.38 -25.47 11.95
N ALA A 604 -14.54 -24.80 11.79
CA ALA A 604 -15.15 -24.46 10.51
C ALA A 604 -14.44 -23.27 9.81
N GLY A 605 -13.20 -23.44 9.34
CA GLY A 605 -12.47 -22.40 8.61
C GLY A 605 -11.37 -21.70 9.41
N GLY A 606 -10.95 -22.23 10.55
CA GLY A 606 -9.79 -21.75 11.31
C GLY A 606 -9.95 -20.32 11.84
N SER A 607 -11.13 -19.98 12.39
CA SER A 607 -11.35 -18.66 12.97
C SER A 607 -10.45 -18.41 14.18
N LEU A 608 -9.50 -17.46 14.04
CA LEU A 608 -8.62 -17.04 15.13
C LEU A 608 -9.42 -16.48 16.31
N GLU A 609 -10.44 -15.67 16.06
CA GLU A 609 -11.28 -15.07 17.10
C GLU A 609 -11.97 -16.14 17.95
N ALA A 610 -12.50 -17.20 17.29
CA ALA A 610 -13.14 -18.32 18.00
C ALA A 610 -12.12 -19.12 18.80
N THR A 611 -10.92 -19.36 18.27
CA THR A 611 -9.83 -20.05 18.98
C THR A 611 -9.37 -19.25 20.20
N ILE A 612 -9.24 -17.94 20.09
CA ILE A 612 -8.92 -17.03 21.22
C ILE A 612 -10.04 -17.07 22.28
N ALA A 613 -11.30 -17.00 21.85
CA ALA A 613 -12.43 -17.06 22.77
C ALA A 613 -12.46 -18.40 23.51
N LEU A 614 -12.28 -19.52 22.80
CA LEU A 614 -12.22 -20.87 23.35
C LEU A 614 -11.14 -20.98 24.44
N TRP A 615 -9.92 -20.52 24.14
CA TRP A 615 -8.84 -20.50 25.12
C TRP A 615 -9.17 -19.66 26.36
N LYS A 616 -9.69 -18.43 26.15
CA LYS A 616 -10.04 -17.55 27.28
C LYS A 616 -11.14 -18.11 28.17
N VAL A 617 -12.08 -18.89 27.60
CA VAL A 617 -13.18 -19.53 28.34
C VAL A 617 -12.72 -20.79 29.06
N ARG A 618 -11.86 -21.60 28.43
CA ARG A 618 -11.45 -22.89 28.97
C ARG A 618 -10.17 -22.82 29.80
N GLY A 619 -9.23 -21.98 29.41
CA GLY A 619 -7.90 -21.92 30.02
C GLY A 619 -6.99 -23.10 29.62
N GLU A 620 -7.41 -23.96 28.71
CA GLU A 620 -6.68 -25.21 28.33
C GLU A 620 -5.82 -24.92 27.08
N ALA A 621 -4.52 -24.62 27.30
CA ALA A 621 -3.59 -24.32 26.20
C ALA A 621 -3.43 -25.48 25.23
N ALA A 622 -3.40 -26.71 25.70
CA ALA A 622 -3.25 -27.91 24.87
C ALA A 622 -4.33 -28.04 23.79
N GLU A 623 -5.54 -27.51 24.01
CA GLU A 623 -6.64 -27.58 23.06
C GLU A 623 -6.44 -26.62 21.87
N VAL A 624 -5.81 -25.44 22.09
CA VAL A 624 -5.74 -24.35 21.11
C VAL A 624 -4.35 -24.10 20.56
N LEU A 625 -3.30 -24.49 21.27
CA LEU A 625 -1.90 -24.20 20.89
C LEU A 625 -1.53 -24.71 19.49
N PRO A 626 -1.91 -25.93 19.07
CA PRO A 626 -1.62 -26.38 17.70
C PRO A 626 -2.22 -25.47 16.62
N ALA A 627 -3.45 -24.98 16.84
CA ALA A 627 -4.11 -24.06 15.93
C ALA A 627 -3.39 -22.69 15.90
N PHE A 628 -2.96 -22.16 17.05
CA PHE A 628 -2.19 -20.92 17.11
C PHE A 628 -0.85 -21.03 16.37
N LEU A 629 -0.12 -22.15 16.52
CA LEU A 629 1.15 -22.36 15.83
C LEU A 629 0.97 -22.43 14.30
N ALA A 630 -0.09 -23.11 13.84
CA ALA A 630 -0.42 -23.21 12.42
C ALA A 630 -0.79 -21.83 11.85
N GLN A 631 -1.64 -21.06 12.55
CA GLN A 631 -2.05 -19.72 12.13
C GLN A 631 -0.89 -18.71 12.17
N TRP A 632 0.00 -18.79 13.16
CA TRP A 632 1.22 -17.98 13.23
C TRP A 632 2.05 -18.07 11.95
N THR A 633 2.18 -19.29 11.41
CA THR A 633 2.96 -19.53 10.20
C THR A 633 2.19 -19.13 8.93
N GLY A 634 0.92 -19.49 8.85
CA GLY A 634 0.11 -19.29 7.65
C GLY A 634 -0.51 -17.90 7.49
N ARG A 635 -0.64 -17.15 8.61
CA ARG A 635 -1.30 -15.83 8.62
C ARG A 635 -0.51 -14.82 9.44
N PRO A 636 0.50 -14.16 8.87
CA PRO A 636 1.35 -13.23 9.62
C PRO A 636 0.60 -12.10 10.33
N GLY A 637 -0.50 -11.59 9.74
CA GLY A 637 -1.36 -10.56 10.35
C GLY A 637 -1.99 -10.97 11.70
N ASP A 638 -2.12 -12.27 11.96
CA ASP A 638 -2.70 -12.81 13.18
C ASP A 638 -1.69 -12.87 14.36
N ARG A 639 -0.38 -12.76 14.09
CA ARG A 639 0.69 -12.89 15.09
C ARG A 639 0.52 -12.00 16.33
N PRO A 640 0.13 -10.71 16.22
CA PRO A 640 -0.05 -9.87 17.40
C PRO A 640 -1.13 -10.40 18.37
N ALA A 641 -2.24 -10.92 17.85
CA ALA A 641 -3.31 -11.48 18.68
C ALA A 641 -2.91 -12.82 19.31
N ILE A 642 -2.21 -13.67 18.54
CA ILE A 642 -1.67 -14.94 19.04
C ILE A 642 -0.62 -14.70 20.13
N ALA A 643 0.32 -13.74 19.91
CA ALA A 643 1.34 -13.39 20.90
C ALA A 643 0.71 -12.92 22.23
N ALA A 644 -0.42 -12.19 22.16
CA ALA A 644 -1.16 -11.81 23.37
C ALA A 644 -1.71 -12.99 24.15
N CYS A 645 -2.06 -14.09 23.47
CA CYS A 645 -2.50 -15.33 24.12
C CYS A 645 -1.30 -16.12 24.68
N LEU A 646 -0.25 -16.28 23.89
CA LEU A 646 0.98 -16.97 24.31
C LEU A 646 1.63 -16.30 25.54
N ASP A 647 1.64 -14.97 25.58
CA ASP A 647 2.13 -14.18 26.72
C ASP A 647 1.39 -14.52 28.02
N ARG A 648 0.11 -14.90 27.95
CA ARG A 648 -0.73 -15.26 29.12
C ARG A 648 -0.70 -16.76 29.43
N MET A 649 -0.30 -17.60 28.50
CA MET A 649 -0.20 -19.07 28.71
C MET A 649 0.99 -19.47 29.59
N GLY A 650 1.98 -18.60 29.76
CA GLY A 650 3.17 -18.94 30.56
C GLY A 650 3.95 -20.12 29.97
N THR A 651 4.36 -21.08 30.83
CA THR A 651 5.15 -22.24 30.43
C THR A 651 4.48 -23.14 29.38
N GLU A 652 3.16 -23.15 29.32
CA GLU A 652 2.45 -23.94 28.30
C GLU A 652 2.74 -23.45 26.86
N ALA A 653 3.24 -22.18 26.70
CA ALA A 653 3.65 -21.62 25.42
C ALA A 653 5.08 -22.03 24.98
N ILE A 654 5.83 -22.84 25.71
CA ILE A 654 7.20 -23.31 25.35
C ILE A 654 7.28 -23.80 23.89
N PRO A 655 6.32 -24.57 23.34
CA PRO A 655 6.37 -25.01 21.94
C PRO A 655 6.38 -23.87 20.92
N ALA A 656 5.93 -22.65 21.29
CA ALA A 656 5.95 -21.48 20.42
C ALA A 656 7.30 -20.73 20.41
N LEU A 657 8.22 -21.03 21.35
CA LEU A 657 9.46 -20.29 21.53
C LEU A 657 10.34 -20.19 20.27
N PRO A 658 10.49 -21.25 19.44
CA PRO A 658 11.23 -21.15 18.18
C PRO A 658 10.63 -20.09 17.21
N LEU A 659 9.30 -20.03 17.09
CA LEU A 659 8.60 -19.08 16.26
C LEU A 659 8.74 -17.65 16.79
N VAL A 660 8.63 -17.47 18.11
CA VAL A 660 8.82 -16.18 18.79
C VAL A 660 10.24 -15.65 18.57
N ARG A 661 11.27 -16.51 18.70
CA ARG A 661 12.67 -16.13 18.43
C ARG A 661 12.91 -15.80 16.97
N ALA A 662 12.33 -16.55 16.04
CA ALA A 662 12.41 -16.26 14.61
C ALA A 662 11.79 -14.89 14.29
N GLU A 663 10.64 -14.57 14.91
CA GLU A 663 9.99 -13.26 14.76
C GLU A 663 10.88 -12.10 15.27
N LEU A 664 11.53 -12.29 16.43
CA LEU A 664 12.45 -11.28 16.98
C LEU A 664 13.70 -11.06 16.12
N ALA A 665 14.13 -12.08 15.38
CA ALA A 665 15.29 -12.01 14.49
C ALA A 665 14.94 -11.49 13.08
N ALA A 666 13.67 -11.42 12.72
CA ALA A 666 13.24 -10.98 11.40
C ALA A 666 13.51 -9.49 11.19
N THR A 667 14.00 -9.13 10.02
CA THR A 667 14.18 -7.73 9.59
C THR A 667 12.92 -7.17 8.95
N ARG A 668 12.11 -8.00 8.31
CA ARG A 668 10.81 -7.64 7.72
C ARG A 668 9.73 -7.60 8.81
N ARG A 669 8.86 -6.60 8.76
CA ARG A 669 7.69 -6.56 9.66
C ARG A 669 6.69 -7.66 9.30
N HIS A 670 6.04 -8.23 10.31
CA HIS A 670 5.11 -9.38 10.15
C HIS A 670 3.93 -9.10 9.21
N ASN A 671 3.51 -7.85 9.09
CA ASN A 671 2.37 -7.39 8.29
C ASN A 671 2.78 -6.79 6.94
N ASN A 672 4.04 -6.96 6.52
CA ASN A 672 4.49 -6.60 5.19
C ASN A 672 4.21 -7.76 4.23
N ASP A 673 3.10 -7.68 3.52
CA ASP A 673 2.68 -8.64 2.49
C ASP A 673 3.22 -8.31 1.09
N GLY A 674 4.03 -7.26 0.97
CA GLY A 674 4.57 -6.79 -0.31
C GLY A 674 3.65 -5.80 -1.06
N SER A 675 2.46 -5.52 -0.54
CA SER A 675 1.56 -4.52 -1.13
C SER A 675 2.16 -3.12 -1.04
N PRO A 676 2.09 -2.31 -2.11
CA PRO A 676 2.71 -0.98 -2.17
C PRO A 676 1.90 0.08 -1.41
N GLY A 677 1.48 -0.20 -0.19
CA GLY A 677 0.69 0.72 0.64
C GLY A 677 1.32 0.98 2.01
N ILE A 678 1.30 2.24 2.47
CA ILE A 678 1.60 2.54 3.87
C ILE A 678 0.37 2.19 4.70
N MET A 679 0.38 1.05 5.38
CA MET A 679 -0.67 0.70 6.33
C MET A 679 -0.54 1.59 7.57
N ARG A 680 -1.58 2.38 7.89
CA ARG A 680 -1.59 3.39 9.00
C ARG A 680 -1.15 2.85 10.37
N HIS A 681 -1.20 1.54 10.57
CA HIS A 681 -0.91 0.90 11.85
C HIS A 681 0.22 -0.13 11.79
N ALA A 682 0.82 -0.35 10.62
CA ALA A 682 1.80 -1.40 10.40
C ALA A 682 2.94 -1.39 11.43
N ILE A 683 3.53 -0.22 11.67
CA ILE A 683 4.64 -0.06 12.62
C ILE A 683 4.16 -0.29 14.06
N ALA A 684 3.00 0.28 14.45
CA ALA A 684 2.50 0.16 15.82
C ALA A 684 2.14 -1.29 16.18
N ASP A 685 1.52 -2.00 15.26
CA ASP A 685 1.14 -3.40 15.45
C ASP A 685 2.37 -4.31 15.53
N ASP A 686 3.39 -4.04 14.71
CA ASP A 686 4.65 -4.78 14.75
C ASP A 686 5.45 -4.52 16.04
N GLU A 687 5.55 -3.27 16.49
CA GLU A 687 6.22 -2.94 17.76
C GLU A 687 5.48 -3.56 18.97
N LEU A 688 4.16 -3.62 18.93
CA LEU A 688 3.36 -4.32 19.93
C LEU A 688 3.65 -5.83 19.91
N LEU A 689 3.73 -6.44 18.72
CA LEU A 689 4.13 -7.84 18.56
C LEU A 689 5.52 -8.09 19.16
N LEU A 690 6.52 -7.28 18.77
CA LEU A 690 7.89 -7.41 19.26
C LEU A 690 7.97 -7.28 20.78
N SER A 691 7.25 -6.31 21.36
CA SER A 691 7.20 -6.14 22.81
C SER A 691 6.67 -7.40 23.52
N ARG A 692 5.63 -8.03 22.97
CA ARG A 692 5.08 -9.30 23.49
C ARG A 692 6.06 -10.44 23.30
N CYS A 693 6.66 -10.56 22.12
CA CYS A 693 7.64 -11.59 21.82
C CYS A 693 8.86 -11.54 22.77
N ARG A 694 9.35 -10.34 23.07
CA ARG A 694 10.44 -10.16 24.06
C ARG A 694 10.01 -10.67 25.44
N ARG A 695 8.84 -10.28 25.94
CA ARG A 695 8.34 -10.74 27.25
C ARG A 695 8.16 -12.25 27.30
N ILE A 696 7.65 -12.87 26.23
CA ILE A 696 7.49 -14.32 26.15
C ILE A 696 8.86 -15.01 26.17
N ALA A 697 9.81 -14.53 25.35
CA ALA A 697 11.15 -15.11 25.28
C ALA A 697 11.91 -14.99 26.61
N ASP A 698 11.87 -13.82 27.24
CA ASP A 698 12.55 -13.56 28.53
C ASP A 698 12.00 -14.48 29.62
N ARG A 699 10.67 -14.57 29.77
CA ARG A 699 10.03 -15.42 30.77
C ARG A 699 10.31 -16.90 30.54
N LEU A 700 10.10 -17.42 29.33
CA LEU A 700 10.27 -18.84 29.02
C LEU A 700 11.74 -19.28 29.07
N THR A 701 12.69 -18.37 28.86
CA THR A 701 14.12 -18.67 29.03
C THR A 701 14.49 -18.78 30.52
N GLN A 702 14.01 -17.87 31.37
CA GLN A 702 14.25 -17.90 32.82
C GLN A 702 13.64 -19.13 33.50
N GLU A 703 12.42 -19.55 33.08
CA GLU A 703 11.72 -20.71 33.64
C GLU A 703 12.26 -22.06 33.10
N GLY A 704 12.99 -22.08 31.97
CA GLY A 704 13.63 -23.25 31.40
C GLY A 704 15.02 -23.57 31.98
N GLU A 705 15.64 -22.60 32.68
CA GLU A 705 16.95 -22.75 33.33
C GLU A 705 16.84 -23.12 34.84
N GLY A 706 15.65 -23.12 35.40
CA GLY A 706 15.36 -23.51 36.79
C GLY A 706 14.73 -24.91 36.91
#